data_c371b5098f46f06e0a2e743471e477c2
#
_entry.id   c371b5098f46f06e0a2e743471e477c2
#
_cell.length_a   1.000
_cell.length_b   1.000
_cell.length_c   1.000
_cell.angle_alpha   90.00
_cell.angle_beta   90.00
_cell.angle_gamma   90.00
#
_symmetry.space_group_name_H-M   'P 1'
#
loop_
_entity.id
_entity.type
_entity.pdbx_description
1 polymer ?
#
loop_
_entity_poly.entity_id
_entity_poly.type
_entity_poly.pdbx_seq_one_letter_code
_entity_poly.pdbx_strand_id
1 'polypeptide(L)'
;MTTDILWFSELGLKDLDQVGGKNASLGEMVQNLTSAGVQVPDGFATTADAYRQFLAGSGLDRQIVDRLAGLDTDDVTALAAAGQEIRRLIRETPFLPDFEGQIRDSYRQLVEKHGAGEDLSWAVRSSATAEDLPDASFAGQQETFLNVRGIENILQAIKDVFASLYNDRAIAYRVHNQFEHAEVALSAGVQRMVRSDVGASGVMFTMDTESGFQDAVFVTSSYGLGEAVVQGAVNPDEFYVHKPALEAGRPAILKRGLGEKALQMTYTASREIGRTIDFVPVEPALRNRFSLTDDDVEQLARHAVAIEKHYGRPMDIEWGKDGIDGGLYILQARPETVQSRRAPGTQSRFRLNGASRVLAEGRAIGQRIGAGSVRILTAIDQMAAFQAGDVLVADMTDPDWEPIMKRASAIVTNRGGRTCHAAIIARELGIPAVVGTGDATEALSDGVDVTVSCAEGEAGFIYAGILDFSVEETSIAQMPEAPVKVMMNVGTPEQAFTFAQLPNHGVGLARLEFIINRQIGIHPKALLNLDSQPADVAAEIRERIAAYDGPRDYYIKRLAEGVSTIAAAFAPEPVIVRMSDFKSNEYANLLGGPAYEPHEENPMIGFRGASRYLEPTFRDCFDLECEALSFVRNEMGLTNVKLMIPFVRTLDEARGVIELLAENGLRRGENGLEVIMMCEIPSNALLAHEFLDYFDGFSIGSNDMTQLALGLDRDSAIVSGGFDERDPAVKKLLGMAIKACKERGKYVGICGQGPSDHADFAEWLVGEGIDSVSLNPDTVVDTWLRLAGGATGGATGEAAAGGAVGGTVPAAAAEVV
;
A
#
# COMPACT_ATOMS: atom_id res chain seq x y z
N MET A 1 -48.08 -3.89 14.31
CA MET A 1 -47.12 -4.88 14.79
C MET A 1 -45.78 -4.38 14.29
N THR A 2 -44.84 -4.09 15.15
CA THR A 2 -43.46 -3.76 14.77
C THR A 2 -42.87 -5.03 14.17
N THR A 3 -42.28 -4.92 13.01
CA THR A 3 -41.61 -6.04 12.33
C THR A 3 -40.25 -6.23 12.99
N ASP A 4 -40.03 -7.37 13.63
CA ASP A 4 -38.77 -7.66 14.36
C ASP A 4 -37.66 -8.14 13.42
N ILE A 5 -37.98 -8.49 12.18
CA ILE A 5 -37.11 -8.98 11.13
C ILE A 5 -37.30 -8.12 9.87
N LEU A 6 -36.17 -7.71 9.25
CA LEU A 6 -36.13 -6.98 7.97
C LEU A 6 -35.22 -7.69 6.99
N TRP A 7 -35.62 -7.80 5.73
CA TRP A 7 -34.80 -8.40 4.67
C TRP A 7 -33.77 -7.40 4.13
N PHE A 8 -32.59 -7.87 3.75
CA PHE A 8 -31.56 -6.97 3.15
C PHE A 8 -32.11 -6.25 1.91
N SER A 9 -33.01 -6.88 1.15
CA SER A 9 -33.65 -6.25 -0.01
C SER A 9 -34.61 -5.11 0.35
N GLU A 10 -34.95 -4.93 1.62
CA GLU A 10 -35.85 -3.87 2.12
C GLU A 10 -35.10 -2.77 2.88
N LEU A 11 -33.83 -3.00 3.22
CA LEU A 11 -33.00 -2.13 4.04
C LEU A 11 -32.21 -1.11 3.20
N GLY A 12 -31.93 0.04 3.80
CA GLY A 12 -31.04 1.04 3.26
C GLY A 12 -30.44 1.92 4.37
N LEU A 13 -29.64 2.92 4.00
CA LEU A 13 -28.97 3.81 4.97
C LEU A 13 -29.93 4.55 5.92
N LYS A 14 -31.19 4.75 5.52
CA LYS A 14 -32.25 5.35 6.36
C LYS A 14 -32.64 4.48 7.56
N ASP A 15 -32.29 3.19 7.54
CA ASP A 15 -32.67 2.20 8.55
C ASP A 15 -31.54 1.91 9.56
N LEU A 16 -30.48 2.74 9.58
CA LEU A 16 -29.30 2.59 10.44
C LEU A 16 -29.67 2.45 11.92
N ASP A 17 -30.60 3.26 12.41
CA ASP A 17 -31.05 3.22 13.81
C ASP A 17 -31.83 1.93 14.15
N GLN A 18 -32.33 1.21 13.12
CA GLN A 18 -33.09 -0.02 13.28
C GLN A 18 -32.23 -1.27 13.19
N VAL A 19 -31.20 -1.27 12.32
CA VAL A 19 -30.45 -2.50 12.01
C VAL A 19 -28.94 -2.36 12.12
N GLY A 20 -28.47 -1.19 12.54
CA GLY A 20 -27.03 -0.89 12.62
C GLY A 20 -26.36 -0.65 11.26
N GLY A 21 -25.12 -0.11 11.29
CA GLY A 21 -24.40 0.34 10.10
C GLY A 21 -24.14 -0.76 9.07
N LYS A 22 -23.65 -1.92 9.52
CA LYS A 22 -23.31 -3.04 8.62
C LYS A 22 -24.52 -3.57 7.83
N ASN A 23 -25.64 -3.83 8.52
CA ASN A 23 -26.84 -4.36 7.87
C ASN A 23 -27.50 -3.30 6.96
N ALA A 24 -27.50 -2.03 7.38
CA ALA A 24 -28.01 -0.93 6.56
C ALA A 24 -27.19 -0.76 5.28
N SER A 25 -25.86 -0.85 5.37
CA SER A 25 -24.95 -0.78 4.21
C SER A 25 -25.13 -1.96 3.25
N LEU A 26 -25.29 -3.19 3.76
CA LEU A 26 -25.60 -4.36 2.93
C LEU A 26 -26.91 -4.15 2.15
N GLY A 27 -27.97 -3.71 2.83
CA GLY A 27 -29.25 -3.43 2.19
C GLY A 27 -29.18 -2.32 1.15
N GLU A 28 -28.46 -1.24 1.43
CA GLU A 28 -28.21 -0.15 0.49
C GLU A 28 -27.57 -0.65 -0.81
N MET A 29 -26.55 -1.51 -0.69
CA MET A 29 -25.89 -2.10 -1.85
C MET A 29 -26.80 -3.05 -2.63
N VAL A 30 -27.61 -3.86 -1.95
CA VAL A 30 -28.60 -4.76 -2.59
C VAL A 30 -29.61 -3.96 -3.42
N GLN A 31 -30.15 -2.88 -2.86
CA GLN A 31 -31.17 -2.08 -3.55
C GLN A 31 -30.62 -1.24 -4.71
N ASN A 32 -29.43 -0.65 -4.54
CA ASN A 32 -28.96 0.40 -5.45
C ASN A 32 -27.81 -0.02 -6.37
N LEU A 33 -27.03 -1.06 -6.03
CA LEU A 33 -25.82 -1.43 -6.75
C LEU A 33 -25.89 -2.78 -7.49
N THR A 34 -26.95 -3.56 -7.31
CA THR A 34 -27.12 -4.82 -8.05
C THR A 34 -27.14 -4.60 -9.57
N SER A 35 -27.71 -3.51 -10.04
CA SER A 35 -27.73 -3.15 -11.48
C SER A 35 -26.33 -2.75 -12.01
N ALA A 36 -25.42 -2.35 -11.14
CA ALA A 36 -24.02 -2.08 -11.44
C ALA A 36 -23.13 -3.34 -11.35
N GLY A 37 -23.73 -4.51 -11.13
CA GLY A 37 -23.02 -5.79 -11.05
C GLY A 37 -22.52 -6.17 -9.66
N VAL A 38 -22.72 -5.32 -8.64
CA VAL A 38 -22.30 -5.61 -7.26
C VAL A 38 -23.25 -6.69 -6.68
N GLN A 39 -22.68 -7.84 -6.35
CA GLN A 39 -23.40 -8.95 -5.74
C GLN A 39 -23.21 -8.96 -4.23
N VAL A 40 -24.30 -9.04 -3.49
CA VAL A 40 -24.31 -9.15 -2.02
C VAL A 40 -25.06 -10.44 -1.67
N PRO A 41 -24.52 -11.30 -0.77
CA PRO A 41 -25.23 -12.49 -0.33
C PRO A 41 -26.54 -12.14 0.36
N ASP A 42 -27.58 -12.90 0.05
CA ASP A 42 -28.91 -12.73 0.59
C ASP A 42 -29.00 -12.99 2.11
N GLY A 43 -29.98 -12.39 2.77
CA GLY A 43 -30.17 -12.54 4.20
C GLY A 43 -31.21 -11.62 4.79
N PHE A 44 -31.32 -11.66 6.12
CA PHE A 44 -32.20 -10.80 6.90
C PHE A 44 -31.46 -10.30 8.16
N ALA A 45 -31.99 -9.25 8.76
CA ALA A 45 -31.50 -8.67 10.01
C ALA A 45 -32.62 -8.67 11.07
N THR A 46 -32.27 -8.94 12.33
CA THR A 46 -33.13 -8.60 13.46
C THR A 46 -33.10 -7.09 13.70
N THR A 47 -34.15 -6.51 14.25
CA THR A 47 -34.13 -5.06 14.55
C THR A 47 -33.54 -4.77 15.94
N ALA A 48 -33.04 -3.56 16.15
CA ALA A 48 -32.62 -3.06 17.45
C ALA A 48 -33.79 -3.04 18.46
N ASP A 49 -34.98 -2.79 17.97
CA ASP A 49 -36.18 -2.83 18.81
C ASP A 49 -36.50 -4.24 19.27
N ALA A 50 -36.33 -5.26 18.42
CA ALA A 50 -36.46 -6.66 18.83
C ALA A 50 -35.50 -7.04 19.95
N TYR A 51 -34.25 -6.56 19.86
CA TYR A 51 -33.23 -6.72 20.90
C TYR A 51 -33.68 -6.07 22.23
N ARG A 52 -34.12 -4.80 22.17
CA ARG A 52 -34.61 -4.07 23.35
C ARG A 52 -35.81 -4.77 23.98
N GLN A 53 -36.76 -5.22 23.14
CA GLN A 53 -37.94 -5.95 23.58
C GLN A 53 -37.59 -7.29 24.22
N PHE A 54 -36.60 -8.02 23.68
CA PHE A 54 -36.12 -9.26 24.27
C PHE A 54 -35.55 -9.02 25.68
N LEU A 55 -34.72 -7.99 25.88
CA LEU A 55 -34.16 -7.66 27.20
C LEU A 55 -35.25 -7.22 28.19
N ALA A 56 -36.14 -6.32 27.78
CA ALA A 56 -37.18 -5.78 28.64
C ALA A 56 -38.24 -6.85 28.98
N GLY A 57 -38.71 -7.64 28.01
CA GLY A 57 -39.73 -8.67 28.17
C GLY A 57 -39.27 -9.84 29.06
N SER A 58 -37.95 -10.09 29.12
CA SER A 58 -37.34 -11.10 30.00
C SER A 58 -36.85 -10.53 31.34
N GLY A 59 -36.88 -9.18 31.52
CA GLY A 59 -36.35 -8.51 32.70
C GLY A 59 -34.81 -8.50 32.83
N LEU A 60 -34.12 -8.83 31.74
CA LEU A 60 -32.66 -8.79 31.66
C LEU A 60 -32.14 -7.35 31.68
N ASP A 61 -32.86 -6.40 31.14
CA ASP A 61 -32.51 -4.97 31.12
C ASP A 61 -32.16 -4.46 32.53
N ARG A 62 -32.95 -4.76 33.54
CA ARG A 62 -32.73 -4.36 34.93
C ARG A 62 -31.54 -5.10 35.55
N GLN A 63 -31.44 -6.40 35.31
CA GLN A 63 -30.33 -7.21 35.85
C GLN A 63 -28.98 -6.73 35.32
N ILE A 64 -28.92 -6.34 34.03
CA ILE A 64 -27.73 -5.82 33.39
C ILE A 64 -27.33 -4.46 33.97
N VAL A 65 -28.30 -3.54 34.12
CA VAL A 65 -28.05 -2.22 34.75
C VAL A 65 -27.53 -2.40 36.18
N ASP A 66 -28.17 -3.26 36.98
CA ASP A 66 -27.74 -3.51 38.36
C ASP A 66 -26.32 -4.09 38.43
N ARG A 67 -25.92 -4.91 37.44
CA ARG A 67 -24.61 -5.56 37.41
C ARG A 67 -23.49 -4.60 36.95
N LEU A 68 -23.80 -3.65 36.09
CA LEU A 68 -22.85 -2.64 35.62
C LEU A 68 -22.80 -1.40 36.52
N ALA A 69 -23.76 -1.22 37.43
CA ALA A 69 -23.80 -0.08 38.32
C ALA A 69 -22.58 -0.06 39.26
N GLY A 70 -21.75 0.99 39.10
CA GLY A 70 -20.54 1.19 39.93
C GLY A 70 -19.39 0.22 39.63
N LEU A 71 -19.43 -0.47 38.47
CA LEU A 71 -18.34 -1.33 38.02
C LEU A 71 -17.10 -0.48 37.68
N ASP A 72 -15.98 -0.78 38.29
CA ASP A 72 -14.68 -0.23 37.94
C ASP A 72 -14.13 -1.02 36.74
N THR A 73 -14.02 -0.38 35.58
CA THR A 73 -13.51 -0.99 34.34
C THR A 73 -12.00 -1.16 34.32
N ASP A 74 -11.28 -0.55 35.24
CA ASP A 74 -9.82 -0.76 35.45
C ASP A 74 -9.54 -2.02 36.25
N ASP A 75 -10.52 -2.52 37.04
CA ASP A 75 -10.44 -3.84 37.67
C ASP A 75 -10.84 -4.92 36.64
N VAL A 76 -9.84 -5.43 35.93
CA VAL A 76 -9.99 -6.46 34.87
C VAL A 76 -10.73 -7.70 35.42
N THR A 77 -10.53 -8.09 36.69
CA THR A 77 -11.17 -9.26 37.29
C THR A 77 -12.67 -9.02 37.53
N ALA A 78 -13.03 -7.87 38.05
CA ALA A 78 -14.42 -7.49 38.30
C ALA A 78 -15.17 -7.31 36.94
N LEU A 79 -14.51 -6.68 35.96
CA LEU A 79 -15.03 -6.50 34.60
C LEU A 79 -15.33 -7.85 33.93
N ALA A 80 -14.36 -8.78 33.94
CA ALA A 80 -14.52 -10.12 33.37
C ALA A 80 -15.65 -10.91 34.04
N ALA A 81 -15.76 -10.88 35.35
CA ALA A 81 -16.82 -11.55 36.10
C ALA A 81 -18.21 -10.99 35.77
N ALA A 82 -18.36 -9.66 35.71
CA ALA A 82 -19.61 -9.00 35.36
C ALA A 82 -20.01 -9.31 33.90
N GLY A 83 -19.07 -9.18 32.96
CA GLY A 83 -19.29 -9.49 31.55
C GLY A 83 -19.69 -10.94 31.33
N GLN A 84 -19.00 -11.89 31.94
CA GLN A 84 -19.30 -13.33 31.83
C GLN A 84 -20.71 -13.66 32.34
N GLU A 85 -21.12 -13.08 33.46
CA GLU A 85 -22.45 -13.34 34.01
C GLU A 85 -23.55 -12.76 33.11
N ILE A 86 -23.40 -11.54 32.59
CA ILE A 86 -24.37 -10.94 31.69
C ILE A 86 -24.51 -11.78 30.42
N ARG A 87 -23.39 -12.17 29.81
CA ARG A 87 -23.38 -13.04 28.62
C ARG A 87 -24.09 -14.37 28.86
N ARG A 88 -23.86 -15.00 30.05
CA ARG A 88 -24.54 -16.22 30.43
C ARG A 88 -26.06 -16.02 30.53
N LEU A 89 -26.51 -14.98 31.19
CA LEU A 89 -27.93 -14.66 31.34
C LEU A 89 -28.62 -14.48 29.98
N ILE A 90 -27.99 -13.76 29.03
CA ILE A 90 -28.56 -13.57 27.68
C ILE A 90 -28.67 -14.90 26.93
N ARG A 91 -27.63 -15.74 26.98
CA ARG A 91 -27.59 -17.05 26.32
C ARG A 91 -28.63 -18.03 26.82
N GLU A 92 -28.84 -18.07 28.14
CA GLU A 92 -29.75 -19.00 28.77
C GLU A 92 -31.23 -18.56 28.69
N THR A 93 -31.50 -17.28 28.43
CA THR A 93 -32.87 -16.76 28.39
C THR A 93 -33.54 -17.13 27.04
N PRO A 94 -34.75 -17.74 27.04
CA PRO A 94 -35.53 -18.02 25.84
C PRO A 94 -35.94 -16.72 25.13
N PHE A 95 -35.94 -16.75 23.80
CA PHE A 95 -36.59 -15.66 23.03
C PHE A 95 -38.08 -15.55 23.31
N LEU A 96 -38.65 -14.37 23.10
CA LEU A 96 -40.08 -14.17 23.10
C LEU A 96 -40.71 -15.01 21.98
N PRO A 97 -41.82 -15.71 22.18
CA PRO A 97 -42.37 -16.66 21.20
C PRO A 97 -42.64 -16.06 19.81
N ASP A 98 -43.11 -14.81 19.74
CA ASP A 98 -43.39 -14.14 18.47
C ASP A 98 -42.11 -13.81 17.72
N PHE A 99 -41.07 -13.36 18.41
CA PHE A 99 -39.77 -13.07 17.83
C PHE A 99 -39.07 -14.33 17.33
N GLU A 100 -39.07 -15.43 18.13
CA GLU A 100 -38.53 -16.70 17.70
C GLU A 100 -39.29 -17.23 16.46
N GLY A 101 -40.61 -17.09 16.44
CA GLY A 101 -41.44 -17.47 15.30
C GLY A 101 -41.05 -16.74 14.01
N GLN A 102 -40.85 -15.42 14.07
CA GLN A 102 -40.40 -14.62 12.92
C GLN A 102 -39.00 -15.06 12.41
N ILE A 103 -38.05 -15.37 13.32
CA ILE A 103 -36.72 -15.88 12.92
C ILE A 103 -36.87 -17.23 12.18
N ARG A 104 -37.66 -18.16 12.74
CA ARG A 104 -37.90 -19.49 12.14
C ARG A 104 -38.56 -19.41 10.77
N ASP A 105 -39.50 -18.50 10.60
CA ASP A 105 -40.20 -18.29 9.33
C ASP A 105 -39.26 -17.65 8.28
N SER A 106 -38.48 -16.65 8.65
CA SER A 106 -37.50 -16.01 7.76
C SER A 106 -36.40 -16.99 7.34
N TYR A 107 -35.88 -17.79 8.26
CA TYR A 107 -34.94 -18.86 7.95
C TYR A 107 -35.53 -19.90 6.96
N ARG A 108 -36.79 -20.32 7.16
CA ARG A 108 -37.44 -21.25 6.24
C ARG A 108 -37.54 -20.67 4.83
N GLN A 109 -37.93 -19.40 4.70
CA GLN A 109 -37.98 -18.71 3.41
C GLN A 109 -36.61 -18.65 2.73
N LEU A 110 -35.49 -18.37 3.48
CA LEU A 110 -34.15 -18.42 2.92
C LEU A 110 -33.77 -19.82 2.41
N VAL A 111 -34.08 -20.86 3.19
CA VAL A 111 -33.83 -22.25 2.77
C VAL A 111 -34.64 -22.63 1.54
N GLU A 112 -35.91 -22.24 1.46
CA GLU A 112 -36.75 -22.47 0.29
C GLU A 112 -36.22 -21.76 -0.96
N LYS A 113 -35.69 -20.53 -0.80
CA LYS A 113 -35.14 -19.72 -1.91
C LYS A 113 -33.84 -20.29 -2.45
N HIS A 114 -32.96 -20.80 -1.59
CA HIS A 114 -31.61 -21.26 -1.97
C HIS A 114 -31.47 -22.78 -2.12
N GLY A 115 -32.53 -23.53 -1.84
CA GLY A 115 -32.58 -24.99 -1.85
C GLY A 115 -32.09 -25.60 -0.53
N ALA A 116 -32.65 -26.78 -0.20
CA ALA A 116 -32.30 -27.54 0.99
C ALA A 116 -31.08 -28.43 0.68
N GLY A 117 -29.85 -27.91 0.78
CA GLY A 117 -28.63 -28.67 0.65
C GLY A 117 -27.85 -28.78 1.98
N GLU A 118 -27.10 -29.84 2.19
CA GLU A 118 -26.23 -30.01 3.37
C GLU A 118 -25.13 -28.95 3.43
N ASP A 119 -24.82 -28.31 2.29
CA ASP A 119 -23.79 -27.28 2.14
C ASP A 119 -24.29 -25.86 2.46
N LEU A 120 -25.61 -25.69 2.72
CA LEU A 120 -26.17 -24.38 3.03
C LEU A 120 -25.78 -23.96 4.45
N SER A 121 -25.05 -22.87 4.57
CA SER A 121 -24.61 -22.29 5.84
C SER A 121 -24.71 -20.77 5.85
N TRP A 122 -24.67 -20.19 7.03
CA TRP A 122 -24.95 -18.79 7.30
C TRP A 122 -23.83 -18.14 8.11
N ALA A 123 -23.58 -16.87 7.86
CA ALA A 123 -22.87 -16.00 8.77
C ALA A 123 -23.87 -15.27 9.66
N VAL A 124 -23.68 -15.30 10.98
CA VAL A 124 -24.47 -14.51 11.92
C VAL A 124 -23.57 -13.41 12.47
N ARG A 125 -23.85 -12.16 12.08
CA ARG A 125 -22.99 -11.01 12.30
C ARG A 125 -23.65 -9.95 13.16
N SER A 126 -22.87 -9.31 14.03
CA SER A 126 -23.30 -8.13 14.76
C SER A 126 -23.36 -6.89 13.89
N SER A 127 -24.32 -6.02 14.16
CA SER A 127 -24.43 -4.69 13.59
C SER A 127 -25.02 -3.77 14.68
N ALA A 128 -24.18 -2.91 15.26
CA ALA A 128 -24.60 -2.01 16.33
C ALA A 128 -25.15 -0.70 15.75
N THR A 129 -26.10 -0.12 16.46
CA THR A 129 -26.69 1.20 16.10
C THR A 129 -25.71 2.36 16.31
N ALA A 130 -24.67 2.16 17.12
CA ALA A 130 -23.59 3.12 17.38
C ALA A 130 -22.27 2.76 16.67
N GLU A 131 -22.26 1.72 15.83
CA GLU A 131 -21.11 1.36 15.01
C GLU A 131 -21.01 2.32 13.82
N ASP A 132 -19.82 2.75 13.43
CA ASP A 132 -19.57 3.68 12.31
C ASP A 132 -20.09 5.13 12.53
N LEU A 133 -20.14 5.61 13.76
CA LEU A 133 -20.33 7.03 14.02
C LEU A 133 -19.09 7.83 13.59
N PRO A 134 -19.26 9.10 13.12
CA PRO A 134 -18.13 9.91 12.64
C PRO A 134 -16.99 10.10 13.65
N ASP A 135 -17.31 10.06 14.96
CA ASP A 135 -16.38 10.36 16.05
C ASP A 135 -16.03 9.16 16.94
N ALA A 136 -16.65 7.99 16.71
CA ALA A 136 -16.40 6.79 17.52
C ALA A 136 -16.59 5.52 16.67
N SER A 137 -15.56 4.64 16.66
CA SER A 137 -15.60 3.36 15.93
C SER A 137 -15.70 2.20 16.93
N PHE A 138 -16.78 1.41 16.84
CA PHE A 138 -16.93 0.14 17.55
C PHE A 138 -16.32 -1.04 16.77
N ALA A 139 -15.46 -0.77 15.80
CA ALA A 139 -14.86 -1.79 14.94
C ALA A 139 -14.12 -2.85 15.77
N GLY A 140 -14.38 -4.13 15.50
CA GLY A 140 -13.73 -5.26 16.17
C GLY A 140 -14.19 -5.55 17.60
N GLN A 141 -15.18 -4.81 18.14
CA GLN A 141 -15.65 -5.00 19.52
C GLN A 141 -16.64 -6.17 19.70
N GLN A 142 -17.16 -6.70 18.61
CA GLN A 142 -18.29 -7.65 18.61
C GLN A 142 -17.97 -8.89 17.77
N GLU A 143 -18.76 -9.97 17.97
CA GLU A 143 -18.48 -11.28 17.39
C GLU A 143 -19.26 -11.54 16.09
N THR A 144 -18.67 -12.38 15.23
CA THR A 144 -19.27 -12.95 14.02
C THR A 144 -19.13 -14.46 14.08
N PHE A 145 -20.20 -15.18 13.78
CA PHE A 145 -20.24 -16.64 13.74
C PHE A 145 -20.39 -17.11 12.30
N LEU A 146 -19.38 -17.81 11.81
CA LEU A 146 -19.32 -18.30 10.43
C LEU A 146 -19.73 -19.76 10.34
N ASN A 147 -20.20 -20.19 9.15
CA ASN A 147 -20.60 -21.56 8.85
C ASN A 147 -21.65 -22.12 9.82
N VAL A 148 -22.59 -21.28 10.26
CA VAL A 148 -23.68 -21.69 11.13
C VAL A 148 -24.72 -22.49 10.34
N ARG A 149 -25.09 -23.67 10.81
CA ARG A 149 -26.01 -24.59 10.12
C ARG A 149 -27.19 -24.99 10.99
N GLY A 150 -28.41 -24.92 10.42
CA GLY A 150 -29.64 -25.31 11.08
C GLY A 150 -30.21 -24.22 11.98
N ILE A 151 -31.54 -24.23 12.12
CA ILE A 151 -32.30 -23.16 12.79
C ILE A 151 -31.95 -23.01 14.28
N GLU A 152 -31.70 -24.12 14.99
CA GLU A 152 -31.37 -24.04 16.43
C GLU A 152 -30.02 -23.35 16.65
N ASN A 153 -29.03 -23.61 15.79
CA ASN A 153 -27.75 -22.92 15.84
C ASN A 153 -27.87 -21.45 15.41
N ILE A 154 -28.75 -21.10 14.46
CA ILE A 154 -29.03 -19.71 14.11
C ILE A 154 -29.61 -18.96 15.32
N LEU A 155 -30.60 -19.53 16.01
CA LEU A 155 -31.16 -18.93 17.22
C LEU A 155 -30.12 -18.74 18.31
N GLN A 156 -29.24 -19.73 18.52
CA GLN A 156 -28.14 -19.62 19.49
C GLN A 156 -27.13 -18.55 19.05
N ALA A 157 -26.72 -18.52 17.79
CA ALA A 157 -25.77 -17.53 17.29
C ALA A 157 -26.32 -16.09 17.40
N ILE A 158 -27.63 -15.87 17.18
CA ILE A 158 -28.23 -14.54 17.42
C ILE A 158 -28.13 -14.15 18.89
N LYS A 159 -28.36 -15.10 19.85
CA LYS A 159 -28.12 -14.83 21.28
C LYS A 159 -26.66 -14.53 21.61
N ASP A 160 -25.74 -15.26 20.98
CA ASP A 160 -24.31 -15.04 21.15
C ASP A 160 -23.88 -13.67 20.60
N VAL A 161 -24.43 -13.23 19.46
CA VAL A 161 -24.28 -11.86 18.94
C VAL A 161 -24.81 -10.85 19.96
N PHE A 162 -26.00 -11.02 20.50
CA PHE A 162 -26.57 -10.12 21.51
C PHE A 162 -25.71 -10.08 22.78
N ALA A 163 -25.18 -11.23 23.21
CA ALA A 163 -24.28 -11.34 24.33
C ALA A 163 -22.93 -10.63 24.10
N SER A 164 -22.44 -10.57 22.86
CA SER A 164 -21.15 -9.95 22.52
C SER A 164 -21.08 -8.45 22.82
N LEU A 165 -22.21 -7.76 22.93
CA LEU A 165 -22.28 -6.37 23.40
C LEU A 165 -21.73 -6.21 24.84
N TYR A 166 -21.66 -7.30 25.59
CA TYR A 166 -21.17 -7.35 26.96
C TYR A 166 -19.86 -8.14 27.08
N ASN A 167 -19.07 -8.17 26.01
CA ASN A 167 -17.65 -8.52 26.07
C ASN A 167 -16.91 -7.45 26.87
N ASP A 168 -15.88 -7.85 27.61
CA ASP A 168 -15.16 -6.99 28.54
C ASP A 168 -14.67 -5.70 27.85
N ARG A 169 -14.10 -5.82 26.63
CA ARG A 169 -13.69 -4.69 25.78
C ARG A 169 -14.85 -3.77 25.40
N ALA A 170 -16.01 -4.34 25.05
CA ALA A 170 -17.18 -3.55 24.66
C ALA A 170 -17.80 -2.79 25.83
N ILE A 171 -17.74 -3.35 27.06
CA ILE A 171 -18.14 -2.66 28.29
C ILE A 171 -17.17 -1.52 28.57
N ALA A 172 -15.85 -1.78 28.61
CA ALA A 172 -14.80 -0.79 28.87
C ALA A 172 -14.86 0.35 27.83
N TYR A 173 -15.00 0.04 26.55
CA TYR A 173 -15.10 1.05 25.49
C TYR A 173 -16.26 2.01 25.71
N ARG A 174 -17.47 1.50 26.05
CA ARG A 174 -18.64 2.37 26.33
C ARG A 174 -18.41 3.29 27.53
N VAL A 175 -17.80 2.76 28.60
CA VAL A 175 -17.49 3.56 29.79
C VAL A 175 -16.47 4.67 29.46
N HIS A 176 -15.37 4.35 28.78
CA HIS A 176 -14.33 5.32 28.41
C HIS A 176 -14.84 6.41 27.47
N ASN A 177 -15.76 6.08 26.56
CA ASN A 177 -16.35 7.03 25.62
C ASN A 177 -17.67 7.65 26.12
N GLN A 178 -18.04 7.43 27.38
CA GLN A 178 -19.22 8.00 28.03
C GLN A 178 -20.55 7.67 27.36
N PHE A 179 -20.65 6.49 26.71
CA PHE A 179 -21.89 5.97 26.18
C PHE A 179 -22.72 5.30 27.28
N GLU A 180 -23.99 5.66 27.37
CA GLU A 180 -24.93 4.94 28.25
C GLU A 180 -25.17 3.52 27.75
N HIS A 181 -25.01 2.51 28.61
CA HIS A 181 -25.14 1.10 28.25
C HIS A 181 -26.51 0.76 27.62
N ALA A 182 -27.57 1.45 28.01
CA ALA A 182 -28.93 1.23 27.50
C ALA A 182 -29.21 1.86 26.12
N GLU A 183 -28.39 2.80 25.67
CA GLU A 183 -28.58 3.49 24.38
C GLU A 183 -28.07 2.67 23.20
N VAL A 184 -27.03 1.87 23.41
CA VAL A 184 -26.45 1.02 22.38
C VAL A 184 -27.27 -0.26 22.23
N ALA A 185 -27.79 -0.49 21.02
CA ALA A 185 -28.53 -1.70 20.70
C ALA A 185 -27.86 -2.46 19.55
N LEU A 186 -28.13 -3.77 19.48
CA LEU A 186 -27.62 -4.65 18.45
C LEU A 186 -28.73 -5.15 17.52
N SER A 187 -28.35 -5.29 16.27
CA SER A 187 -29.01 -6.09 15.27
C SER A 187 -28.11 -7.28 14.93
N ALA A 188 -28.68 -8.45 14.72
CA ALA A 188 -27.98 -9.62 14.21
C ALA A 188 -28.37 -9.83 12.76
N GLY A 189 -27.39 -9.74 11.85
CA GLY A 189 -27.57 -10.07 10.44
C GLY A 189 -27.34 -11.55 10.20
N VAL A 190 -28.29 -12.25 9.57
CA VAL A 190 -28.15 -13.63 9.12
C VAL A 190 -27.96 -13.61 7.60
N GLN A 191 -26.75 -13.87 7.15
CA GLN A 191 -26.34 -13.74 5.76
C GLN A 191 -25.89 -15.09 5.20
N ARG A 192 -26.24 -15.41 3.94
CA ARG A 192 -25.74 -16.60 3.27
C ARG A 192 -24.22 -16.58 3.21
N MET A 193 -23.56 -17.68 3.60
CA MET A 193 -22.12 -17.84 3.42
C MET A 193 -21.74 -17.93 1.95
N VAL A 194 -20.70 -17.20 1.57
CA VAL A 194 -19.97 -17.39 0.31
C VAL A 194 -18.96 -18.50 0.52
N ARG A 195 -18.87 -19.44 -0.41
CA ARG A 195 -17.99 -20.60 -0.30
C ARG A 195 -16.54 -20.25 -0.61
N SER A 196 -16.05 -19.19 0.02
CA SER A 196 -14.66 -18.79 -0.07
C SER A 196 -13.70 -19.74 0.69
N ASP A 197 -14.25 -20.62 1.55
CA ASP A 197 -13.49 -21.71 2.15
C ASP A 197 -12.81 -22.64 1.12
N VAL A 198 -13.35 -22.71 -0.10
CA VAL A 198 -12.80 -23.40 -1.28
C VAL A 198 -12.50 -22.43 -2.43
N GLY A 199 -12.48 -21.14 -2.17
CA GLY A 199 -12.20 -20.06 -3.08
C GLY A 199 -11.14 -19.11 -2.53
N ALA A 200 -11.44 -17.82 -2.59
CA ALA A 200 -10.58 -16.76 -2.06
C ALA A 200 -11.40 -15.64 -1.39
N SER A 201 -10.76 -14.84 -0.59
CA SER A 201 -11.39 -13.70 0.06
C SER A 201 -10.35 -12.65 0.45
N GLY A 202 -10.82 -11.48 0.83
CA GLY A 202 -9.95 -10.42 1.27
C GLY A 202 -10.68 -9.12 1.58
N VAL A 203 -9.91 -8.07 1.64
CA VAL A 203 -10.41 -6.70 1.80
C VAL A 203 -9.88 -5.83 0.67
N MET A 204 -10.62 -4.78 0.34
CA MET A 204 -10.18 -3.78 -0.62
C MET A 204 -10.52 -2.38 -0.14
N PHE A 205 -9.68 -1.43 -0.51
CA PHE A 205 -9.83 -0.01 -0.20
C PHE A 205 -9.91 0.78 -1.50
N THR A 206 -10.76 1.78 -1.55
CA THR A 206 -10.88 2.63 -2.74
C THR A 206 -9.83 3.76 -2.77
N MET A 207 -8.74 3.60 -2.05
CA MET A 207 -7.57 4.45 -2.06
C MET A 207 -6.36 3.68 -1.51
N ASP A 208 -5.14 4.18 -1.72
CA ASP A 208 -3.97 3.65 -1.02
C ASP A 208 -4.00 4.04 0.46
N THR A 209 -3.98 3.05 1.34
CA THR A 209 -4.12 3.24 2.80
C THR A 209 -2.88 3.86 3.46
N GLU A 210 -1.73 3.90 2.78
CA GLU A 210 -0.49 4.48 3.32
C GLU A 210 -0.35 5.96 2.94
N SER A 211 -0.43 6.26 1.65
CA SER A 211 -0.26 7.62 1.15
C SER A 211 -1.58 8.42 1.09
N GLY A 212 -2.71 7.74 0.98
CA GLY A 212 -3.99 8.40 0.69
C GLY A 212 -4.22 8.70 -0.79
N PHE A 213 -3.43 8.10 -1.70
CA PHE A 213 -3.61 8.26 -3.15
C PHE A 213 -4.98 7.73 -3.58
N GLN A 214 -5.81 8.59 -4.18
CA GLN A 214 -7.22 8.31 -4.43
C GLN A 214 -7.50 7.62 -5.77
N ASP A 215 -6.60 7.71 -6.76
CA ASP A 215 -6.81 7.14 -8.08
C ASP A 215 -6.40 5.65 -8.19
N ALA A 216 -6.28 4.97 -7.05
CA ALA A 216 -6.05 3.53 -6.99
C ALA A 216 -7.08 2.82 -6.11
N VAL A 217 -7.39 1.56 -6.48
CA VAL A 217 -8.02 0.59 -5.59
C VAL A 217 -6.94 -0.35 -5.10
N PHE A 218 -6.83 -0.52 -3.78
CA PHE A 218 -5.94 -1.49 -3.14
C PHE A 218 -6.74 -2.73 -2.78
N VAL A 219 -6.34 -3.90 -3.26
CA VAL A 219 -7.02 -5.19 -3.05
C VAL A 219 -6.05 -6.15 -2.38
N THR A 220 -6.47 -6.77 -1.28
CA THR A 220 -5.77 -7.92 -0.69
C THR A 220 -6.54 -9.20 -0.93
N SER A 221 -5.84 -10.33 -1.06
CA SER A 221 -6.46 -11.62 -1.34
C SER A 221 -5.70 -12.79 -0.70
N SER A 222 -6.42 -13.75 -0.17
CA SER A 222 -5.88 -15.03 0.28
C SER A 222 -6.87 -16.16 0.02
N TYR A 223 -6.38 -17.40 0.04
CA TYR A 223 -7.26 -18.58 0.01
C TYR A 223 -8.04 -18.70 1.32
N GLY A 224 -9.25 -19.23 1.22
CA GLY A 224 -10.10 -19.49 2.38
C GLY A 224 -10.97 -18.30 2.79
N LEU A 225 -11.48 -18.35 4.03
CA LEU A 225 -12.40 -17.36 4.58
C LEU A 225 -11.67 -16.05 4.95
N GLY A 226 -12.34 -14.91 4.73
CA GLY A 226 -11.79 -13.56 4.88
C GLY A 226 -11.35 -13.20 6.30
N GLU A 227 -11.89 -13.86 7.30
CA GLU A 227 -11.50 -13.65 8.70
C GLU A 227 -10.00 -13.86 8.92
N ALA A 228 -9.36 -14.79 8.18
CA ALA A 228 -7.91 -15.01 8.23
C ALA A 228 -7.09 -13.77 7.80
N VAL A 229 -7.59 -13.02 6.83
CA VAL A 229 -6.95 -11.77 6.37
C VAL A 229 -7.19 -10.64 7.37
N VAL A 230 -8.43 -10.49 7.84
CA VAL A 230 -8.82 -9.43 8.80
C VAL A 230 -8.10 -9.60 10.14
N GLN A 231 -7.98 -10.82 10.64
CA GLN A 231 -7.23 -11.12 11.87
C GLN A 231 -5.70 -10.99 11.70
N GLY A 232 -5.19 -10.91 10.46
CA GLY A 232 -3.76 -10.86 10.19
C GLY A 232 -3.04 -12.20 10.37
N ALA A 233 -3.78 -13.30 10.34
CA ALA A 233 -3.21 -14.65 10.47
C ALA A 233 -2.44 -15.10 9.22
N VAL A 234 -2.58 -14.38 8.11
CA VAL A 234 -1.96 -14.69 6.82
C VAL A 234 -1.33 -13.43 6.21
N ASN A 235 -0.28 -13.63 5.42
CA ASN A 235 0.31 -12.61 4.55
C ASN A 235 -0.34 -12.75 3.16
N PRO A 236 -1.30 -11.88 2.79
CA PRO A 236 -2.08 -12.02 1.57
C PRO A 236 -1.34 -11.54 0.32
N ASP A 237 -1.85 -11.89 -0.86
CA ASP A 237 -1.52 -11.20 -2.10
C ASP A 237 -2.05 -9.76 -2.05
N GLU A 238 -1.34 -8.85 -2.72
CA GLU A 238 -1.68 -7.42 -2.79
C GLU A 238 -1.73 -6.95 -4.24
N PHE A 239 -2.76 -6.18 -4.59
CA PHE A 239 -2.93 -5.62 -5.92
C PHE A 239 -3.28 -4.14 -5.84
N TYR A 240 -2.71 -3.35 -6.76
CA TYR A 240 -3.12 -1.96 -6.97
C TYR A 240 -3.71 -1.81 -8.36
N VAL A 241 -4.89 -1.20 -8.46
CA VAL A 241 -5.62 -1.02 -9.71
C VAL A 241 -5.89 0.47 -9.95
N HIS A 242 -5.47 0.98 -11.10
CA HIS A 242 -5.63 2.39 -11.48
C HIS A 242 -7.07 2.68 -11.93
N LYS A 243 -7.80 3.49 -11.18
CA LYS A 243 -9.20 3.81 -11.45
C LYS A 243 -9.42 4.46 -12.83
N PRO A 244 -8.64 5.48 -13.27
CA PRO A 244 -8.85 6.08 -14.60
C PRO A 244 -8.65 5.09 -15.75
N ALA A 245 -7.66 4.20 -15.70
CA ALA A 245 -7.45 3.19 -16.72
C ALA A 245 -8.60 2.16 -16.73
N LEU A 246 -9.04 1.73 -15.55
CA LEU A 246 -10.17 0.82 -15.37
C LEU A 246 -11.47 1.38 -15.95
N GLU A 247 -11.76 2.64 -15.68
CA GLU A 247 -12.94 3.35 -16.22
C GLU A 247 -12.89 3.53 -17.74
N ALA A 248 -11.69 3.68 -18.29
CA ALA A 248 -11.45 3.72 -19.73
C ALA A 248 -11.53 2.33 -20.41
N GLY A 249 -11.75 1.26 -19.64
CA GLY A 249 -11.79 -0.12 -20.14
C GLY A 249 -10.43 -0.64 -20.61
N ARG A 250 -9.35 -0.17 -20.01
CA ARG A 250 -7.97 -0.53 -20.32
C ARG A 250 -7.40 -1.45 -19.22
N PRO A 251 -6.33 -2.21 -19.49
CA PRO A 251 -5.58 -2.90 -18.43
C PRO A 251 -5.21 -1.91 -17.33
N ALA A 252 -5.55 -2.25 -16.09
CA ALA A 252 -5.52 -1.26 -15.01
C ALA A 252 -4.65 -1.67 -13.80
N ILE A 253 -4.11 -2.88 -13.77
CA ILE A 253 -3.32 -3.36 -12.62
C ILE A 253 -1.93 -2.71 -12.65
N LEU A 254 -1.67 -1.84 -11.65
CA LEU A 254 -0.38 -1.15 -11.47
C LEU A 254 0.67 -2.02 -10.79
N LYS A 255 0.24 -2.92 -9.92
CA LYS A 255 1.17 -3.72 -9.10
C LYS A 255 0.52 -5.00 -8.62
N ARG A 256 1.32 -6.07 -8.59
CA ARG A 256 1.00 -7.36 -7.96
C ARG A 256 2.08 -7.70 -6.94
N GLY A 257 1.68 -8.00 -5.72
CA GLY A 257 2.53 -8.52 -4.66
C GLY A 257 2.09 -9.94 -4.30
N LEU A 258 2.98 -10.91 -4.45
CA LEU A 258 2.69 -12.29 -4.04
C LEU A 258 2.89 -12.42 -2.53
N GLY A 259 1.83 -12.82 -1.81
CA GLY A 259 1.87 -13.12 -0.39
C GLY A 259 2.34 -14.55 -0.11
N GLU A 260 2.80 -14.81 1.10
CA GLU A 260 3.22 -16.15 1.52
C GLU A 260 2.04 -17.14 1.58
N LYS A 261 0.87 -16.66 2.05
CA LYS A 261 -0.38 -17.45 2.17
C LYS A 261 -0.17 -18.82 2.81
N ALA A 262 0.60 -18.88 3.91
CA ALA A 262 0.98 -20.13 4.55
C ALA A 262 -0.22 -20.94 5.07
N LEU A 263 -1.26 -20.22 5.54
CA LEU A 263 -2.48 -20.78 6.11
C LEU A 263 -3.71 -20.30 5.34
N GLN A 264 -4.77 -21.10 5.41
CA GLN A 264 -6.12 -20.72 4.99
C GLN A 264 -7.14 -21.17 6.03
N MET A 265 -8.22 -20.42 6.18
CA MET A 265 -9.32 -20.79 7.05
C MET A 265 -10.41 -21.52 6.26
N THR A 266 -10.78 -22.71 6.70
CA THR A 266 -11.75 -23.56 6.01
C THR A 266 -12.82 -24.08 6.96
N TYR A 267 -13.87 -24.68 6.42
CA TYR A 267 -14.92 -25.34 7.22
C TYR A 267 -14.40 -26.62 7.86
N THR A 268 -14.85 -26.87 9.11
CA THR A 268 -14.66 -28.15 9.79
C THR A 268 -15.91 -29.04 9.64
N ALA A 269 -15.79 -30.30 10.04
CA ALA A 269 -16.94 -31.20 10.14
C ALA A 269 -17.84 -30.91 11.37
N SER A 270 -17.39 -30.07 12.30
CA SER A 270 -18.14 -29.71 13.50
C SER A 270 -19.36 -28.85 13.17
N ARG A 271 -20.46 -29.07 13.88
CA ARG A 271 -21.65 -28.22 13.83
C ARG A 271 -21.78 -27.34 15.09
N GLU A 272 -20.85 -27.47 16.03
CA GLU A 272 -20.83 -26.67 17.27
C GLU A 272 -20.38 -25.25 16.95
N ILE A 273 -21.15 -24.25 17.37
CA ILE A 273 -20.82 -22.83 17.18
C ILE A 273 -19.43 -22.54 17.80
N GLY A 274 -18.58 -21.80 17.09
CA GLY A 274 -17.20 -21.53 17.47
C GLY A 274 -16.18 -22.63 17.14
N ARG A 275 -16.64 -23.79 16.58
CA ARG A 275 -15.79 -24.90 16.11
C ARG A 275 -16.08 -25.29 14.66
N THR A 276 -16.81 -24.46 13.94
CA THR A 276 -17.26 -24.69 12.56
C THR A 276 -16.22 -24.37 11.50
N ILE A 277 -15.13 -23.69 11.89
CA ILE A 277 -14.02 -23.27 11.05
C ILE A 277 -12.69 -23.59 11.74
N ASP A 278 -11.62 -23.76 10.96
CA ASP A 278 -10.27 -24.00 11.47
C ASP A 278 -9.22 -23.56 10.43
N PHE A 279 -7.99 -23.31 10.89
CA PHE A 279 -6.85 -23.04 10.05
C PHE A 279 -6.20 -24.33 9.55
N VAL A 280 -5.93 -24.39 8.26
CA VAL A 280 -5.17 -25.47 7.63
C VAL A 280 -4.05 -24.89 6.75
N PRO A 281 -2.91 -25.59 6.60
CA PRO A 281 -1.87 -25.18 5.68
C PRO A 281 -2.36 -25.12 4.23
N VAL A 282 -1.95 -24.08 3.50
CA VAL A 282 -2.15 -24.02 2.04
C VAL A 282 -1.15 -24.96 1.34
N GLU A 283 -1.62 -25.66 0.31
CA GLU A 283 -0.73 -26.52 -0.50
C GLU A 283 0.46 -25.70 -1.07
N PRO A 284 1.70 -26.19 -0.99
CA PRO A 284 2.88 -25.46 -1.45
C PRO A 284 2.79 -24.98 -2.90
N ALA A 285 2.15 -25.74 -3.79
CA ALA A 285 1.95 -25.37 -5.19
C ALA A 285 1.03 -24.16 -5.39
N LEU A 286 0.14 -23.88 -4.43
CA LEU A 286 -0.76 -22.72 -4.46
C LEU A 286 -0.14 -21.47 -3.84
N ARG A 287 0.80 -21.63 -2.90
CA ARG A 287 1.45 -20.48 -2.25
C ARG A 287 2.20 -19.59 -3.24
N ASN A 288 2.85 -20.21 -4.23
CA ASN A 288 3.62 -19.52 -5.26
C ASN A 288 2.76 -19.07 -6.47
N ARG A 289 1.44 -18.95 -6.28
CA ARG A 289 0.49 -18.44 -7.28
C ARG A 289 -0.40 -17.39 -6.66
N PHE A 290 -0.84 -16.43 -7.47
CA PHE A 290 -1.87 -15.49 -7.03
C PHE A 290 -3.20 -16.23 -6.78
N SER A 291 -3.90 -15.84 -5.72
CA SER A 291 -5.20 -16.38 -5.33
C SER A 291 -6.36 -15.85 -6.20
N LEU A 292 -6.10 -14.80 -6.99
CA LEU A 292 -7.02 -14.20 -7.97
C LEU A 292 -6.40 -14.16 -9.36
N THR A 293 -7.24 -14.18 -10.39
CA THR A 293 -6.87 -13.83 -11.75
C THR A 293 -6.89 -12.31 -11.94
N ASP A 294 -6.23 -11.81 -13.01
CA ASP A 294 -6.27 -10.39 -13.36
C ASP A 294 -7.72 -9.89 -13.59
N ASP A 295 -8.57 -10.71 -14.21
CA ASP A 295 -9.98 -10.40 -14.45
C ASP A 295 -10.76 -10.28 -13.13
N ASP A 296 -10.50 -11.16 -12.15
CA ASP A 296 -11.12 -11.08 -10.82
C ASP A 296 -10.73 -9.77 -10.11
N VAL A 297 -9.45 -9.41 -10.17
CA VAL A 297 -8.90 -8.18 -9.55
C VAL A 297 -9.55 -6.94 -10.15
N GLU A 298 -9.62 -6.86 -11.49
CA GLU A 298 -10.26 -5.72 -12.16
C GLU A 298 -11.78 -5.69 -11.92
N GLN A 299 -12.45 -6.85 -11.82
CA GLN A 299 -13.86 -6.88 -11.51
C GLN A 299 -14.14 -6.40 -10.07
N LEU A 300 -13.34 -6.84 -9.09
CA LEU A 300 -13.41 -6.32 -7.73
C LEU A 300 -13.18 -4.81 -7.68
N ALA A 301 -12.20 -4.31 -8.43
CA ALA A 301 -11.93 -2.88 -8.51
C ALA A 301 -13.11 -2.10 -9.15
N ARG A 302 -13.80 -2.67 -10.16
CA ARG A 302 -15.04 -2.07 -10.72
C ARG A 302 -16.14 -2.01 -9.67
N HIS A 303 -16.32 -3.05 -8.86
CA HIS A 303 -17.27 -3.05 -7.74
C HIS A 303 -16.89 -1.96 -6.71
N ALA A 304 -15.60 -1.86 -6.34
CA ALA A 304 -15.11 -0.86 -5.41
C ALA A 304 -15.39 0.58 -5.89
N VAL A 305 -15.10 0.87 -7.17
CA VAL A 305 -15.36 2.18 -7.79
C VAL A 305 -16.87 2.49 -7.82
N ALA A 306 -17.72 1.48 -8.12
CA ALA A 306 -19.16 1.66 -8.11
C ALA A 306 -19.70 1.98 -6.70
N ILE A 307 -19.16 1.28 -5.69
CA ILE A 307 -19.49 1.52 -4.28
C ILE A 307 -19.03 2.91 -3.85
N GLU A 308 -17.77 3.28 -4.11
CA GLU A 308 -17.24 4.61 -3.78
C GLU A 308 -18.06 5.75 -4.41
N LYS A 309 -18.42 5.61 -5.69
CA LYS A 309 -19.26 6.61 -6.38
C LYS A 309 -20.65 6.75 -5.75
N HIS A 310 -21.24 5.64 -5.31
CA HIS A 310 -22.54 5.65 -4.65
C HIS A 310 -22.47 6.35 -3.28
N TYR A 311 -21.47 6.02 -2.46
CA TYR A 311 -21.31 6.61 -1.13
C TYR A 311 -20.66 7.99 -1.13
N GLY A 312 -20.01 8.41 -2.23
CA GLY A 312 -19.36 9.71 -2.43
C GLY A 312 -18.13 9.93 -1.55
N ARG A 313 -17.49 8.86 -1.08
CA ARG A 313 -16.31 8.89 -0.21
C ARG A 313 -15.49 7.60 -0.32
N PRO A 314 -14.20 7.62 0.08
CA PRO A 314 -13.39 6.40 0.14
C PRO A 314 -14.00 5.33 1.06
N MET A 315 -13.86 4.08 0.64
CA MET A 315 -14.51 2.93 1.27
C MET A 315 -13.51 1.82 1.60
N ASP A 316 -13.78 1.11 2.70
CA ASP A 316 -13.20 -0.13 3.16
C ASP A 316 -14.23 -1.25 2.91
N ILE A 317 -13.86 -2.29 2.16
CA ILE A 317 -14.79 -3.26 1.60
C ILE A 317 -14.27 -4.68 1.83
N GLU A 318 -15.07 -5.54 2.46
CA GLU A 318 -14.83 -6.97 2.58
C GLU A 318 -15.47 -7.70 1.41
N TRP A 319 -14.77 -8.65 0.81
CA TRP A 319 -15.25 -9.43 -0.33
C TRP A 319 -14.91 -10.92 -0.21
N GLY A 320 -15.64 -11.77 -0.94
CA GLY A 320 -15.38 -13.19 -1.07
C GLY A 320 -15.66 -13.70 -2.48
N LYS A 321 -14.79 -14.60 -2.96
CA LYS A 321 -14.99 -15.38 -4.20
C LYS A 321 -15.51 -16.75 -3.85
N ASP A 322 -16.66 -17.11 -4.37
CA ASP A 322 -17.23 -18.43 -4.19
C ASP A 322 -16.49 -19.45 -5.06
N GLY A 323 -15.89 -20.46 -4.45
CA GLY A 323 -15.13 -21.48 -5.15
C GLY A 323 -16.01 -22.50 -5.89
N ILE A 324 -17.34 -22.44 -5.74
CA ILE A 324 -18.30 -23.35 -6.38
C ILE A 324 -18.89 -22.70 -7.63
N ASP A 325 -19.42 -21.46 -7.50
CA ASP A 325 -20.05 -20.75 -8.63
C ASP A 325 -19.12 -19.73 -9.31
N GLY A 326 -17.96 -19.45 -8.72
CA GLY A 326 -16.96 -18.50 -9.23
C GLY A 326 -17.34 -17.02 -9.04
N GLY A 327 -18.48 -16.74 -8.41
CA GLY A 327 -19.00 -15.39 -8.21
C GLY A 327 -18.18 -14.57 -7.21
N LEU A 328 -18.07 -13.26 -7.46
CA LEU A 328 -17.47 -12.29 -6.54
C LEU A 328 -18.58 -11.57 -5.77
N TYR A 329 -18.51 -11.65 -4.45
CA TYR A 329 -19.53 -11.11 -3.55
C TYR A 329 -18.93 -10.06 -2.61
N ILE A 330 -19.68 -8.97 -2.38
CA ILE A 330 -19.37 -7.98 -1.37
C ILE A 330 -20.02 -8.39 -0.06
N LEU A 331 -19.21 -8.51 0.99
CA LEU A 331 -19.64 -9.01 2.29
C LEU A 331 -19.89 -7.87 3.29
N GLN A 332 -19.21 -6.75 3.14
CA GLN A 332 -19.36 -5.54 3.92
C GLN A 332 -18.77 -4.34 3.18
N ALA A 333 -19.34 -3.15 3.37
CA ALA A 333 -18.71 -1.89 2.95
C ALA A 333 -18.93 -0.84 4.04
N ARG A 334 -17.86 -0.09 4.37
CA ARG A 334 -17.90 1.01 5.32
C ARG A 334 -16.99 2.15 4.86
N PRO A 335 -17.26 3.41 5.30
CA PRO A 335 -16.35 4.51 5.01
C PRO A 335 -14.94 4.26 5.54
N GLU A 336 -13.93 4.62 4.74
CA GLU A 336 -12.56 4.71 5.22
C GLU A 336 -12.43 5.94 6.13
N THR A 337 -11.84 5.79 7.33
CA THR A 337 -11.84 6.84 8.35
C THR A 337 -10.45 7.32 8.77
N VAL A 338 -9.39 6.64 8.39
CA VAL A 338 -8.01 6.93 8.85
C VAL A 338 -7.36 8.01 7.98
N GLN A 339 -7.24 7.78 6.69
CA GLN A 339 -6.59 8.70 5.77
C GLN A 339 -7.50 9.88 5.39
N SER A 340 -8.81 9.65 5.30
CA SER A 340 -9.78 10.70 4.97
C SER A 340 -9.86 11.82 6.02
N ARG A 341 -9.35 11.63 7.25
CA ARG A 341 -9.29 12.63 8.32
C ARG A 341 -8.00 13.46 8.33
N ARG A 342 -6.97 13.11 7.56
CA ARG A 342 -5.73 13.88 7.52
C ARG A 342 -5.98 15.23 6.85
N ALA A 343 -5.63 16.31 7.57
CA ALA A 343 -5.70 17.65 7.02
C ALA A 343 -4.68 17.81 5.88
N PRO A 344 -5.08 18.26 4.68
CA PRO A 344 -4.13 18.55 3.62
C PRO A 344 -3.22 19.72 4.02
N GLY A 345 -1.91 19.59 3.84
CA GLY A 345 -1.01 20.73 3.87
C GLY A 345 0.17 20.72 4.85
N THR A 346 0.31 19.69 5.70
CA THR A 346 1.53 19.52 6.51
C THR A 346 2.03 18.09 6.39
N GLN A 347 3.27 17.91 6.00
CA GLN A 347 3.92 16.60 5.91
C GLN A 347 5.03 16.50 6.95
N SER A 348 4.97 15.45 7.80
CA SER A 348 6.05 15.10 8.72
C SER A 348 6.91 14.02 8.07
N ARG A 349 8.20 14.29 7.91
CA ARG A 349 9.18 13.35 7.37
C ARG A 349 10.10 12.88 8.48
N PHE A 350 10.18 11.57 8.64
CA PHE A 350 11.10 10.93 9.58
C PHE A 350 12.36 10.50 8.83
N ARG A 351 13.53 10.80 9.39
CA ARG A 351 14.82 10.41 8.83
C ARG A 351 15.70 9.79 9.91
N LEU A 352 16.16 8.57 9.64
CA LEU A 352 17.13 7.91 10.51
C LEU A 352 18.52 8.56 10.34
N ASN A 353 19.16 8.96 11.45
CA ASN A 353 20.44 9.65 11.46
C ASN A 353 21.64 8.73 11.76
N GLY A 354 21.46 7.42 11.60
CA GLY A 354 22.50 6.45 11.90
C GLY A 354 22.26 5.13 11.16
N ALA A 355 23.22 4.26 11.20
CA ALA A 355 23.12 2.90 10.68
C ALA A 355 23.42 1.90 11.79
N SER A 356 22.68 0.82 11.88
CA SER A 356 22.91 -0.31 12.78
C SER A 356 22.55 -1.62 12.09
N ARG A 357 22.85 -2.73 12.75
CA ARG A 357 22.50 -4.05 12.23
C ARG A 357 20.97 -4.21 12.20
N VAL A 358 20.42 -4.60 11.07
CA VAL A 358 19.03 -5.05 10.94
C VAL A 358 18.88 -6.38 11.67
N LEU A 359 17.90 -6.46 12.55
CA LEU A 359 17.57 -7.65 13.34
C LEU A 359 16.41 -8.41 12.74
N ALA A 360 15.41 -7.71 12.20
CA ALA A 360 14.27 -8.27 11.49
C ALA A 360 13.77 -7.25 10.45
N GLU A 361 13.03 -7.75 9.46
CA GLU A 361 12.44 -6.98 8.36
C GLU A 361 11.01 -7.47 8.11
N GLY A 362 10.12 -6.55 7.68
CA GLY A 362 8.73 -6.87 7.33
C GLY A 362 8.09 -5.76 6.52
N ARG A 363 6.75 -5.72 6.47
CA ARG A 363 6.00 -4.64 5.81
C ARG A 363 5.90 -3.43 6.72
N ALA A 364 6.30 -2.26 6.21
CA ALA A 364 6.13 -0.98 6.89
C ALA A 364 4.65 -0.56 6.92
N ILE A 365 4.20 -0.09 8.07
CA ILE A 365 2.91 0.54 8.27
C ILE A 365 3.14 1.97 8.75
N GLY A 366 2.67 2.93 7.97
CA GLY A 366 3.00 4.33 8.15
C GLY A 366 4.41 4.69 7.65
N GLN A 367 4.88 5.89 8.04
CA GLN A 367 6.18 6.42 7.61
C GLN A 367 6.99 6.95 8.81
N ARG A 368 6.69 6.47 10.00
CA ARG A 368 7.30 6.95 11.25
C ARG A 368 8.44 6.04 11.71
N ILE A 369 9.19 6.55 12.65
CA ILE A 369 10.23 5.81 13.38
C ILE A 369 9.85 5.84 14.86
N GLY A 370 9.99 4.69 15.52
CA GLY A 370 9.81 4.55 16.97
C GLY A 370 10.97 3.75 17.58
N ALA A 371 11.32 4.04 18.81
CA ALA A 371 12.41 3.35 19.50
C ALA A 371 12.02 3.02 20.94
N GLY A 372 12.51 1.91 21.44
CA GLY A 372 12.24 1.45 22.81
C GLY A 372 12.79 0.05 23.09
N SER A 373 12.52 -0.43 24.31
CA SER A 373 12.88 -1.78 24.70
C SER A 373 11.87 -2.80 24.18
N VAL A 374 12.35 -3.88 23.60
CA VAL A 374 11.52 -4.99 23.09
C VAL A 374 10.74 -5.62 24.24
N ARG A 375 9.43 -5.80 24.06
CA ARG A 375 8.58 -6.58 24.90
C ARG A 375 7.87 -7.66 24.09
N ILE A 376 8.33 -8.91 24.23
CA ILE A 376 7.74 -10.06 23.54
C ILE A 376 6.57 -10.58 24.38
N LEU A 377 5.37 -10.51 23.80
CA LEU A 377 4.16 -11.02 24.44
C LEU A 377 3.55 -12.15 23.59
N THR A 378 3.27 -13.28 24.22
CA THR A 378 2.67 -14.45 23.57
C THR A 378 1.19 -14.63 23.90
N ALA A 379 0.71 -13.94 24.93
CA ALA A 379 -0.68 -13.98 25.36
C ALA A 379 -1.09 -12.69 26.10
N ILE A 380 -2.38 -12.42 26.09
CA ILE A 380 -3.01 -11.22 26.69
C ILE A 380 -2.76 -11.11 28.20
N ASP A 381 -2.71 -12.20 28.92
CA ASP A 381 -2.47 -12.23 30.36
C ASP A 381 -1.09 -11.67 30.78
N GLN A 382 -0.17 -11.52 29.83
CA GLN A 382 1.17 -10.95 30.02
C GLN A 382 1.20 -9.41 29.93
N MET A 383 0.10 -8.75 29.60
CA MET A 383 0.02 -7.29 29.41
C MET A 383 0.54 -6.46 30.58
N ALA A 384 0.45 -6.97 31.80
CA ALA A 384 0.93 -6.29 33.01
C ALA A 384 2.46 -6.02 32.99
N ALA A 385 3.22 -6.76 32.18
CA ALA A 385 4.66 -6.58 32.02
C ALA A 385 5.02 -5.44 31.05
N PHE A 386 4.07 -4.96 30.22
CA PHE A 386 4.30 -3.95 29.18
C PHE A 386 4.36 -2.54 29.78
N GLN A 387 5.43 -1.81 29.49
CA GLN A 387 5.62 -0.42 29.92
C GLN A 387 5.36 0.56 28.77
N ALA A 388 4.95 1.79 29.11
CA ALA A 388 4.77 2.83 28.11
C ALA A 388 6.11 3.17 27.43
N GLY A 389 6.14 3.16 26.10
CA GLY A 389 7.34 3.37 25.30
C GLY A 389 8.07 2.08 24.91
N ASP A 390 7.64 0.91 25.38
CA ASP A 390 8.17 -0.36 24.88
C ASP A 390 7.79 -0.58 23.40
N VAL A 391 8.58 -1.39 22.71
CA VAL A 391 8.25 -1.93 21.38
C VAL A 391 7.52 -3.25 21.59
N LEU A 392 6.25 -3.29 21.20
CA LEU A 392 5.43 -4.50 21.24
C LEU A 392 5.86 -5.48 20.16
N VAL A 393 6.26 -6.69 20.56
CA VAL A 393 6.59 -7.79 19.63
C VAL A 393 5.67 -8.98 19.93
N ALA A 394 4.94 -9.44 18.91
CA ALA A 394 3.99 -10.54 19.03
C ALA A 394 3.94 -11.38 17.76
N ASP A 395 3.38 -12.60 17.85
CA ASP A 395 3.11 -13.40 16.66
C ASP A 395 2.05 -12.73 15.77
N MET A 396 0.94 -12.32 16.36
CA MET A 396 -0.14 -11.51 15.79
C MET A 396 -0.86 -10.77 16.90
N THR A 397 -1.68 -9.77 16.56
CA THR A 397 -2.53 -9.06 17.53
C THR A 397 -4.01 -9.19 17.14
N ASP A 398 -4.89 -9.12 18.11
CA ASP A 398 -6.32 -9.01 17.98
C ASP A 398 -6.85 -7.78 18.76
N PRO A 399 -8.15 -7.44 18.68
CA PRO A 399 -8.69 -6.25 19.34
C PRO A 399 -8.46 -6.15 20.84
N ASP A 400 -8.23 -7.26 21.52
CA ASP A 400 -7.98 -7.25 22.98
C ASP A 400 -6.59 -6.69 23.35
N TRP A 401 -5.68 -6.53 22.36
CA TRP A 401 -4.35 -5.95 22.52
C TRP A 401 -4.33 -4.39 22.46
N GLU A 402 -5.44 -3.76 22.09
CA GLU A 402 -5.52 -2.31 21.92
C GLU A 402 -5.00 -1.49 23.11
N PRO A 403 -5.27 -1.86 24.39
CA PRO A 403 -4.80 -1.10 25.56
C PRO A 403 -3.28 -0.98 25.66
N ILE A 404 -2.52 -2.01 25.24
CA ILE A 404 -1.05 -1.94 25.23
C ILE A 404 -0.52 -1.32 23.95
N MET A 405 -1.20 -1.52 22.83
CA MET A 405 -0.81 -0.90 21.56
C MET A 405 -0.82 0.63 21.66
N LYS A 406 -1.77 1.22 22.41
CA LYS A 406 -1.82 2.69 22.68
C LYS A 406 -0.61 3.21 23.46
N ARG A 407 0.10 2.35 24.17
CA ARG A 407 1.27 2.69 25.00
C ARG A 407 2.59 2.36 24.30
N ALA A 408 2.55 1.61 23.20
CA ALA A 408 3.73 1.18 22.47
C ALA A 408 4.38 2.34 21.71
N SER A 409 5.71 2.34 21.65
CA SER A 409 6.48 3.22 20.75
C SER A 409 6.48 2.72 19.30
N ALA A 410 6.34 1.40 19.12
CA ALA A 410 6.21 0.71 17.85
C ALA A 410 5.59 -0.67 18.05
N ILE A 411 5.07 -1.25 16.96
CA ILE A 411 4.50 -2.60 16.94
C ILE A 411 5.25 -3.44 15.91
N VAL A 412 5.56 -4.69 16.27
CA VAL A 412 6.19 -5.68 15.39
C VAL A 412 5.44 -6.99 15.47
N THR A 413 5.03 -7.56 14.32
CA THR A 413 4.35 -8.86 14.29
C THR A 413 4.98 -9.82 13.30
N ASN A 414 5.02 -11.11 13.65
CA ASN A 414 5.48 -12.15 12.73
C ASN A 414 4.54 -12.29 11.55
N ARG A 415 3.22 -12.24 11.78
CA ARG A 415 2.17 -12.41 10.77
C ARG A 415 1.41 -11.12 10.53
N GLY A 416 0.73 -11.07 9.39
CA GLY A 416 -0.15 -9.99 9.01
C GLY A 416 0.35 -9.20 7.80
N GLY A 417 -0.61 -8.66 7.06
CA GLY A 417 -0.39 -7.73 5.97
C GLY A 417 -0.87 -6.31 6.33
N ARG A 418 -0.92 -5.43 5.35
CA ARG A 418 -1.33 -4.02 5.52
C ARG A 418 -2.75 -3.81 6.03
N THR A 419 -3.57 -4.84 6.02
CA THR A 419 -4.99 -4.81 6.42
C THR A 419 -5.28 -5.58 7.70
N CYS A 420 -4.24 -6.12 8.37
CA CYS A 420 -4.40 -6.80 9.65
C CYS A 420 -4.72 -5.83 10.80
N HIS A 421 -5.22 -6.35 11.89
CA HIS A 421 -5.57 -5.56 13.09
C HIS A 421 -4.40 -4.67 13.56
N ALA A 422 -3.18 -5.22 13.67
CA ALA A 422 -1.99 -4.45 14.04
C ALA A 422 -1.78 -3.23 13.12
N ALA A 423 -1.95 -3.41 11.81
CA ALA A 423 -1.77 -2.36 10.83
C ALA A 423 -2.85 -1.27 10.93
N ILE A 424 -4.11 -1.66 11.12
CA ILE A 424 -5.24 -0.73 11.25
C ILE A 424 -5.05 0.15 12.50
N ILE A 425 -4.83 -0.48 13.65
CA ILE A 425 -4.66 0.24 14.92
C ILE A 425 -3.39 1.12 14.90
N ALA A 426 -2.28 0.65 14.33
CA ALA A 426 -1.07 1.45 14.20
C ALA A 426 -1.31 2.75 13.40
N ARG A 427 -2.11 2.68 12.31
CA ARG A 427 -2.51 3.87 11.54
C ARG A 427 -3.40 4.81 12.34
N GLU A 428 -4.40 4.27 13.04
CA GLU A 428 -5.30 5.06 13.90
C GLU A 428 -4.56 5.79 15.03
N LEU A 429 -3.63 5.10 15.67
CA LEU A 429 -2.81 5.65 16.75
C LEU A 429 -1.65 6.53 16.24
N GLY A 430 -1.32 6.44 14.94
CA GLY A 430 -0.20 7.16 14.34
C GLY A 430 1.17 6.69 14.85
N ILE A 431 1.33 5.41 15.19
CA ILE A 431 2.60 4.79 15.60
C ILE A 431 3.14 3.91 14.47
N PRO A 432 4.48 3.73 14.36
CA PRO A 432 5.04 2.84 13.35
C PRO A 432 4.74 1.38 13.70
N ALA A 433 4.44 0.58 12.66
CA ALA A 433 4.40 -0.86 12.82
C ALA A 433 5.10 -1.58 11.68
N VAL A 434 5.73 -2.71 11.99
CA VAL A 434 6.32 -3.62 11.02
C VAL A 434 5.62 -4.97 11.16
N VAL A 435 4.89 -5.37 10.12
CA VAL A 435 4.09 -6.59 10.14
C VAL A 435 4.62 -7.62 9.16
N GLY A 436 4.31 -8.91 9.39
CA GLY A 436 4.72 -9.98 8.48
C GLY A 436 6.23 -10.24 8.46
N THR A 437 6.91 -10.12 9.60
CA THR A 437 8.36 -10.37 9.71
C THR A 437 8.74 -11.85 9.61
N GLY A 438 7.79 -12.73 9.86
CA GLY A 438 8.00 -14.18 9.89
C GLY A 438 8.55 -14.70 11.22
N ASP A 439 9.59 -14.08 11.75
CA ASP A 439 10.39 -14.63 12.87
C ASP A 439 10.81 -13.61 13.96
N ALA A 440 10.25 -12.40 13.97
CA ALA A 440 10.68 -11.36 14.93
C ALA A 440 10.62 -11.81 16.40
N THR A 441 9.66 -12.65 16.77
CA THR A 441 9.56 -13.20 18.14
C THR A 441 10.71 -14.13 18.52
N GLU A 442 11.44 -14.68 17.53
CA GLU A 442 12.61 -15.53 17.71
C GLU A 442 13.92 -14.75 17.48
N ALA A 443 13.92 -13.84 16.51
CA ALA A 443 15.08 -13.02 16.14
C ALA A 443 15.39 -11.93 17.17
N LEU A 444 14.38 -11.41 17.87
CA LEU A 444 14.51 -10.40 18.90
C LEU A 444 14.57 -11.04 20.30
N SER A 445 15.15 -10.33 21.25
CA SER A 445 15.21 -10.76 22.66
C SER A 445 14.48 -9.75 23.55
N ASP A 446 13.70 -10.24 24.49
CA ASP A 446 12.97 -9.40 25.44
C ASP A 446 13.90 -8.47 26.23
N GLY A 447 13.52 -7.20 26.38
CA GLY A 447 14.29 -6.18 27.09
C GLY A 447 15.47 -5.58 26.32
N VAL A 448 15.71 -5.95 25.05
CA VAL A 448 16.75 -5.35 24.20
C VAL A 448 16.21 -4.08 23.56
N ASP A 449 17.03 -3.03 23.55
CA ASP A 449 16.69 -1.78 22.88
C ASP A 449 16.77 -1.89 21.37
N VAL A 450 15.75 -1.38 20.67
CA VAL A 450 15.66 -1.40 19.21
C VAL A 450 15.08 -0.09 18.68
N THR A 451 15.32 0.17 17.39
CA THR A 451 14.67 1.23 16.63
C THR A 451 13.90 0.58 15.48
N VAL A 452 12.60 0.87 15.40
CA VAL A 452 11.68 0.40 14.36
C VAL A 452 11.47 1.52 13.37
N SER A 453 11.90 1.33 12.12
CA SER A 453 11.81 2.33 11.06
C SER A 453 10.82 1.89 9.99
N CYS A 454 9.83 2.72 9.72
CA CYS A 454 8.92 2.63 8.58
C CYS A 454 9.17 3.77 7.56
N ALA A 455 10.28 4.51 7.67
CA ALA A 455 10.56 5.67 6.84
C ALA A 455 11.34 5.35 5.55
N GLU A 456 11.61 4.07 5.28
CA GLU A 456 12.51 3.63 4.21
C GLU A 456 11.77 3.00 3.02
N GLY A 457 10.46 3.16 2.96
CA GLY A 457 9.62 2.65 1.87
C GLY A 457 8.62 1.58 2.33
N GLU A 458 8.38 0.56 1.51
CA GLU A 458 7.44 -0.51 1.84
C GLU A 458 7.99 -1.52 2.86
N ALA A 459 9.31 -1.66 2.92
CA ALA A 459 9.96 -2.48 3.93
C ALA A 459 10.12 -1.69 5.22
N GLY A 460 9.76 -2.31 6.33
CA GLY A 460 10.02 -1.81 7.67
C GLY A 460 11.17 -2.59 8.30
N PHE A 461 12.03 -1.89 9.02
CA PHE A 461 13.25 -2.46 9.58
C PHE A 461 13.29 -2.32 11.09
N ILE A 462 13.75 -3.35 11.76
CA ILE A 462 14.05 -3.34 13.18
C ILE A 462 15.56 -3.31 13.35
N TYR A 463 16.09 -2.19 13.82
CA TYR A 463 17.54 -1.97 14.03
C TYR A 463 17.95 -2.22 15.47
N ALA A 464 19.15 -2.76 15.68
CA ALA A 464 19.74 -2.93 17.00
C ALA A 464 20.06 -1.58 17.64
N GLY A 465 19.62 -1.39 18.89
CA GLY A 465 19.87 -0.19 19.70
C GLY A 465 18.93 0.97 19.42
N ILE A 466 19.01 2.00 20.26
CA ILE A 466 18.32 3.26 20.08
C ILE A 466 19.13 4.13 19.11
N LEU A 467 18.58 4.41 17.96
CA LEU A 467 19.18 5.28 16.94
C LEU A 467 18.53 6.66 16.98
N ASP A 468 19.33 7.69 16.76
CA ASP A 468 18.81 9.03 16.59
C ASP A 468 18.07 9.17 15.26
N PHE A 469 16.97 9.91 15.28
CA PHE A 469 16.22 10.27 14.08
C PHE A 469 15.71 11.71 14.16
N SER A 470 15.53 12.35 13.01
CA SER A 470 14.94 13.67 12.90
C SER A 470 13.53 13.60 12.35
N VAL A 471 12.71 14.58 12.74
CA VAL A 471 11.36 14.79 12.21
C VAL A 471 11.32 16.19 11.60
N GLU A 472 11.10 16.25 10.29
CA GLU A 472 10.97 17.50 9.55
C GLU A 472 9.49 17.72 9.21
N GLU A 473 8.92 18.84 9.67
CA GLU A 473 7.56 19.23 9.33
C GLU A 473 7.62 20.29 8.23
N THR A 474 6.99 20.02 7.10
CA THR A 474 6.94 20.92 5.96
C THR A 474 5.50 21.28 5.63
N SER A 475 5.20 22.59 5.58
CA SER A 475 3.92 23.08 5.09
C SER A 475 3.99 23.25 3.57
N ILE A 476 3.16 22.46 2.86
CA ILE A 476 3.08 22.47 1.38
C ILE A 476 1.82 23.17 0.84
N ALA A 477 1.01 23.75 1.73
CA ALA A 477 -0.30 24.29 1.36
C ALA A 477 -0.25 25.56 0.47
N GLN A 478 0.85 26.30 0.45
CA GLN A 478 1.01 27.51 -0.36
C GLN A 478 2.47 27.64 -0.83
N MET A 479 2.81 26.93 -1.91
CA MET A 479 4.13 27.11 -2.52
C MET A 479 4.10 28.30 -3.51
N PRO A 480 5.11 29.21 -3.46
CA PRO A 480 5.24 30.26 -4.45
C PRO A 480 5.56 29.68 -5.83
N GLU A 481 5.24 30.40 -6.90
CA GLU A 481 5.55 29.98 -8.27
C GLU A 481 7.07 29.90 -8.47
N ALA A 482 7.57 28.78 -8.96
CA ALA A 482 8.99 28.60 -9.29
C ALA A 482 9.27 29.13 -10.71
N PRO A 483 10.46 29.73 -10.96
CA PRO A 483 10.84 30.27 -12.26
C PRO A 483 11.12 29.20 -13.31
N VAL A 484 11.18 27.94 -12.91
CA VAL A 484 11.50 26.75 -13.72
C VAL A 484 10.65 25.58 -13.24
N LYS A 485 10.40 24.58 -14.09
CA LYS A 485 9.75 23.36 -13.64
C LYS A 485 10.62 22.60 -12.67
N VAL A 486 10.12 22.36 -11.47
CA VAL A 486 10.79 21.52 -10.47
C VAL A 486 10.22 20.12 -10.58
N MET A 487 11.03 19.17 -11.01
CA MET A 487 10.70 17.75 -11.19
C MET A 487 11.43 16.91 -10.14
N MET A 488 11.09 15.63 -10.06
CA MET A 488 11.73 14.71 -9.12
C MET A 488 12.53 13.59 -9.81
N ASN A 489 13.56 13.12 -9.11
CA ASN A 489 14.24 11.86 -9.40
C ASN A 489 13.54 10.76 -8.59
N VAL A 490 12.85 9.84 -9.27
CA VAL A 490 12.11 8.75 -8.63
C VAL A 490 12.67 7.41 -9.11
N GLY A 491 13.38 6.71 -8.23
CA GLY A 491 13.94 5.39 -8.53
C GLY A 491 13.09 4.23 -8.00
N THR A 492 12.24 4.50 -6.99
CA THR A 492 11.53 3.48 -6.22
C THR A 492 10.02 3.62 -6.45
N PRO A 493 9.38 2.75 -7.25
CA PRO A 493 7.95 2.81 -7.51
C PRO A 493 7.09 2.78 -6.25
N GLU A 494 7.54 2.08 -5.22
CA GLU A 494 6.86 1.90 -3.95
C GLU A 494 6.61 3.22 -3.19
N GLN A 495 7.44 4.23 -3.45
CA GLN A 495 7.31 5.56 -2.84
C GLN A 495 6.62 6.59 -3.75
N ALA A 496 6.26 6.20 -4.97
CA ALA A 496 5.75 7.13 -5.97
C ALA A 496 4.49 7.86 -5.50
N PHE A 497 3.53 7.18 -4.90
CA PHE A 497 2.30 7.79 -4.38
C PHE A 497 2.56 8.81 -3.26
N THR A 498 3.55 8.56 -2.42
CA THR A 498 3.98 9.49 -1.37
C THR A 498 4.69 10.71 -1.97
N PHE A 499 5.62 10.48 -2.90
CA PHE A 499 6.38 11.57 -3.51
C PHE A 499 5.50 12.47 -4.39
N ALA A 500 4.48 11.92 -5.03
CA ALA A 500 3.55 12.70 -5.84
C ALA A 500 2.75 13.75 -5.03
N GLN A 501 2.69 13.61 -3.70
CA GLN A 501 2.06 14.61 -2.81
C GLN A 501 2.94 15.84 -2.56
N LEU A 502 4.25 15.74 -2.81
CA LEU A 502 5.15 16.90 -2.77
C LEU A 502 4.86 17.84 -3.94
N PRO A 503 5.11 19.15 -3.80
CA PRO A 503 5.02 20.07 -4.92
C PRO A 503 5.94 19.63 -6.06
N ASN A 504 5.39 19.43 -7.26
CA ASN A 504 6.18 18.94 -8.37
C ASN A 504 5.56 19.30 -9.73
N HIS A 505 6.36 19.15 -10.78
CA HIS A 505 5.94 19.23 -12.19
C HIS A 505 6.29 17.90 -12.90
N GLY A 506 6.18 16.78 -12.18
CA GLY A 506 6.43 15.45 -12.70
C GLY A 506 7.79 14.85 -12.33
N VAL A 507 8.17 13.80 -13.05
CA VAL A 507 9.41 13.04 -12.82
C VAL A 507 10.37 13.30 -13.97
N GLY A 508 11.53 13.90 -13.66
CA GLY A 508 12.59 14.18 -14.65
C GLY A 508 13.53 13.01 -14.86
N LEU A 509 13.56 12.06 -13.93
CA LEU A 509 14.31 10.82 -14.06
C LEU A 509 13.65 9.67 -13.28
N ALA A 510 13.06 8.74 -13.99
CA ALA A 510 12.74 7.40 -13.48
C ALA A 510 13.74 6.40 -14.07
N ARG A 511 14.40 5.62 -13.21
CA ARG A 511 15.48 4.70 -13.61
C ARG A 511 14.98 3.26 -13.64
N LEU A 512 15.02 2.62 -14.81
CA LEU A 512 14.62 1.21 -14.95
C LEU A 512 15.52 0.26 -14.16
N GLU A 513 16.79 0.62 -13.93
CA GLU A 513 17.74 -0.20 -13.20
C GLU A 513 17.26 -0.53 -11.77
N PHE A 514 16.61 0.41 -11.11
CA PHE A 514 16.08 0.16 -9.78
C PHE A 514 14.93 -0.86 -9.80
N ILE A 515 14.05 -0.77 -10.82
CA ILE A 515 12.95 -1.72 -11.00
C ILE A 515 13.52 -3.10 -11.35
N ILE A 516 14.44 -3.16 -12.31
CA ILE A 516 15.06 -4.42 -12.75
C ILE A 516 15.81 -5.08 -11.59
N ASN A 517 16.57 -4.31 -10.83
CA ASN A 517 17.39 -4.86 -9.74
C ASN A 517 16.55 -5.37 -8.56
N ARG A 518 15.54 -4.58 -8.14
CA ARG A 518 14.74 -4.87 -6.94
C ARG A 518 13.54 -5.78 -7.20
N GLN A 519 12.83 -5.57 -8.33
CA GLN A 519 11.56 -6.25 -8.57
C GLN A 519 11.72 -7.47 -9.50
N ILE A 520 12.72 -7.49 -10.39
CA ILE A 520 13.01 -8.61 -11.27
C ILE A 520 14.14 -9.46 -10.71
N GLY A 521 15.31 -8.87 -10.46
CA GLY A 521 16.48 -9.50 -9.85
C GLY A 521 17.15 -10.59 -10.69
N ILE A 522 16.73 -10.75 -11.95
CA ILE A 522 17.19 -11.80 -12.87
C ILE A 522 17.70 -11.16 -14.15
N HIS A 523 18.85 -11.62 -14.65
CA HIS A 523 19.36 -11.14 -15.93
C HIS A 523 18.41 -11.51 -17.09
N PRO A 524 18.03 -10.55 -17.97
CA PRO A 524 17.03 -10.81 -19.02
C PRO A 524 17.41 -11.98 -19.95
N LYS A 525 18.70 -12.17 -20.26
CA LYS A 525 19.13 -13.34 -21.03
C LYS A 525 18.99 -14.65 -20.27
N ALA A 526 19.15 -14.65 -18.96
CA ALA A 526 18.94 -15.85 -18.16
C ALA A 526 17.47 -16.27 -18.18
N LEU A 527 16.54 -15.30 -18.17
CA LEU A 527 15.12 -15.56 -18.38
C LEU A 527 14.83 -16.12 -19.77
N LEU A 528 15.31 -15.44 -20.82
CA LEU A 528 15.08 -15.86 -22.21
C LEU A 528 15.70 -17.24 -22.54
N ASN A 529 16.77 -17.62 -21.86
CA ASN A 529 17.48 -18.89 -22.05
C ASN A 529 17.40 -19.80 -20.82
N LEU A 530 16.22 -19.87 -20.18
CA LEU A 530 16.00 -20.59 -18.92
C LEU A 530 16.44 -22.06 -18.96
N ASP A 531 16.14 -22.75 -20.07
CA ASP A 531 16.48 -24.18 -20.21
C ASP A 531 18.00 -24.44 -20.38
N SER A 532 18.77 -23.40 -20.67
CA SER A 532 20.23 -23.46 -20.80
C SER A 532 20.99 -23.07 -19.52
N GLN A 533 20.26 -22.70 -18.46
CA GLN A 533 20.88 -22.31 -17.19
C GLN A 533 21.40 -23.51 -16.40
N PRO A 534 22.39 -23.33 -15.51
CA PRO A 534 22.73 -24.32 -14.49
C PRO A 534 21.50 -24.71 -13.69
N ALA A 535 21.45 -25.98 -13.23
CA ALA A 535 20.24 -26.55 -12.62
C ALA A 535 19.75 -25.80 -11.39
N ASP A 536 20.66 -25.29 -10.57
CA ASP A 536 20.41 -24.49 -9.38
C ASP A 536 19.81 -23.11 -9.76
N VAL A 537 20.44 -22.41 -10.70
CA VAL A 537 19.95 -21.11 -11.22
C VAL A 537 18.58 -21.27 -11.88
N ALA A 538 18.41 -22.32 -12.70
CA ALA A 538 17.13 -22.59 -13.35
C ALA A 538 16.02 -22.91 -12.34
N ALA A 539 16.32 -23.60 -11.25
CA ALA A 539 15.36 -23.91 -10.19
C ALA A 539 14.90 -22.61 -9.49
N GLU A 540 15.84 -21.77 -9.10
CA GLU A 540 15.56 -20.48 -8.46
C GLU A 540 14.75 -19.55 -9.38
N ILE A 541 15.10 -19.47 -10.67
CA ILE A 541 14.31 -18.68 -11.64
C ILE A 541 12.89 -19.22 -11.73
N ARG A 542 12.69 -20.55 -11.86
CA ARG A 542 11.35 -21.14 -11.95
C ARG A 542 10.50 -20.88 -10.71
N GLU A 543 11.11 -20.87 -9.54
CA GLU A 543 10.43 -20.51 -8.29
C GLU A 543 9.96 -19.06 -8.32
N ARG A 544 10.84 -18.11 -8.68
CA ARG A 544 10.50 -16.67 -8.72
C ARG A 544 9.41 -16.33 -9.74
N ILE A 545 9.37 -17.03 -10.88
CA ILE A 545 8.39 -16.76 -11.94
C ILE A 545 7.11 -17.62 -11.83
N ALA A 546 6.97 -18.47 -10.81
CA ALA A 546 5.89 -19.46 -10.71
C ALA A 546 4.46 -18.87 -10.75
N ALA A 547 4.30 -17.60 -10.37
CA ALA A 547 3.03 -16.88 -10.39
C ALA A 547 2.69 -16.26 -11.77
N TYR A 548 3.56 -16.36 -12.76
CA TYR A 548 3.45 -15.74 -14.09
C TYR A 548 3.39 -16.78 -15.20
N ASP A 549 2.93 -16.36 -16.39
CA ASP A 549 2.76 -17.26 -17.56
C ASP A 549 4.10 -17.63 -18.24
N GLY A 550 5.21 -17.32 -17.63
CA GLY A 550 6.56 -17.66 -18.07
C GLY A 550 7.57 -16.52 -17.94
N PRO A 551 8.82 -16.78 -18.38
CA PRO A 551 9.93 -15.85 -18.17
C PRO A 551 9.73 -14.47 -18.84
N ARG A 552 9.17 -14.44 -20.04
CA ARG A 552 8.91 -13.22 -20.80
C ARG A 552 7.80 -12.41 -20.15
N ASP A 553 6.68 -13.05 -19.79
CA ASP A 553 5.54 -12.44 -19.11
C ASP A 553 5.95 -11.85 -17.77
N TYR A 554 6.76 -12.57 -17.01
CA TYR A 554 7.32 -12.10 -15.74
C TYR A 554 8.10 -10.79 -15.91
N TYR A 555 9.05 -10.74 -16.87
CA TYR A 555 9.88 -9.56 -17.06
C TYR A 555 9.04 -8.34 -17.48
N ILE A 556 8.16 -8.54 -18.47
CA ILE A 556 7.34 -7.48 -19.04
C ILE A 556 6.36 -6.93 -17.97
N LYS A 557 5.64 -7.81 -17.28
CA LYS A 557 4.68 -7.38 -16.24
C LYS A 557 5.38 -6.65 -15.10
N ARG A 558 6.48 -7.20 -14.57
CA ARG A 558 7.21 -6.56 -13.46
C ARG A 558 7.77 -5.19 -13.84
N LEU A 559 8.32 -5.05 -15.04
CA LEU A 559 8.83 -3.77 -15.51
C LEU A 559 7.68 -2.77 -15.75
N ALA A 560 6.61 -3.22 -16.39
CA ALA A 560 5.42 -2.40 -16.66
C ALA A 560 4.76 -1.94 -15.34
N GLU A 561 4.67 -2.80 -14.34
CA GLU A 561 4.16 -2.47 -12.99
C GLU A 561 4.95 -1.34 -12.34
N GLY A 562 6.28 -1.43 -12.35
CA GLY A 562 7.11 -0.38 -11.77
C GLY A 562 6.94 0.97 -12.49
N VAL A 563 6.94 0.96 -13.82
CA VAL A 563 6.77 2.19 -14.61
C VAL A 563 5.36 2.75 -14.49
N SER A 564 4.33 1.90 -14.60
CA SER A 564 2.93 2.34 -14.53
C SER A 564 2.56 2.90 -13.15
N THR A 565 3.12 2.36 -12.08
CA THR A 565 2.93 2.90 -10.72
C THR A 565 3.46 4.33 -10.62
N ILE A 566 4.68 4.61 -11.13
CA ILE A 566 5.23 5.96 -11.17
C ILE A 566 4.38 6.86 -12.08
N ALA A 567 4.03 6.38 -13.27
CA ALA A 567 3.27 7.16 -14.23
C ALA A 567 1.87 7.53 -13.72
N ALA A 568 1.17 6.59 -13.08
CA ALA A 568 -0.15 6.83 -12.48
C ALA A 568 -0.08 7.82 -11.31
N ALA A 569 0.94 7.69 -10.45
CA ALA A 569 1.14 8.56 -9.29
C ALA A 569 1.29 10.03 -9.68
N PHE A 570 1.99 10.31 -10.78
CA PHE A 570 2.30 11.67 -11.23
C PHE A 570 1.39 12.18 -12.35
N ALA A 571 0.43 11.38 -12.85
CA ALA A 571 -0.48 11.82 -13.91
C ALA A 571 -1.28 13.07 -13.48
N PRO A 572 -1.49 14.07 -14.36
CA PRO A 572 -1.11 14.13 -15.77
C PRO A 572 0.31 14.65 -16.04
N GLU A 573 1.10 14.96 -15.01
CA GLU A 573 2.45 15.48 -15.17
C GLU A 573 3.40 14.48 -15.84
N PRO A 574 4.40 14.95 -16.61
CA PRO A 574 5.29 14.07 -17.37
C PRO A 574 6.17 13.21 -16.47
N VAL A 575 6.40 11.98 -16.91
CA VAL A 575 7.34 11.04 -16.29
C VAL A 575 8.36 10.61 -17.34
N ILE A 576 9.61 11.07 -17.19
CA ILE A 576 10.71 10.74 -18.09
C ILE A 576 11.40 9.46 -17.60
N VAL A 577 11.16 8.36 -18.33
CA VAL A 577 11.69 7.03 -18.00
C VAL A 577 12.97 6.80 -18.78
N ARG A 578 14.09 6.66 -18.07
CA ARG A 578 15.37 6.30 -18.68
C ARG A 578 15.41 4.80 -18.94
N MET A 579 15.65 4.41 -20.20
CA MET A 579 15.95 3.04 -20.59
C MET A 579 17.15 2.52 -19.80
N SER A 580 17.25 1.21 -19.62
CA SER A 580 18.25 0.61 -18.74
C SER A 580 19.68 1.01 -19.10
N ASP A 581 20.45 1.47 -18.11
CA ASP A 581 21.84 1.92 -18.25
C ASP A 581 22.79 1.13 -17.31
N PHE A 582 22.58 -0.16 -17.25
CA PHE A 582 23.48 -1.03 -16.49
C PHE A 582 24.85 -1.14 -17.15
N LYS A 583 25.86 -1.08 -16.34
CA LYS A 583 27.21 -1.49 -16.71
C LYS A 583 27.31 -3.02 -16.68
N SER A 584 28.30 -3.58 -17.37
CA SER A 584 28.52 -5.04 -17.41
C SER A 584 28.70 -5.66 -16.02
N ASN A 585 29.41 -5.02 -15.12
CA ASN A 585 29.58 -5.48 -13.74
C ASN A 585 28.28 -5.43 -12.92
N GLU A 586 27.39 -4.50 -13.19
CA GLU A 586 26.07 -4.40 -12.52
C GLU A 586 25.13 -5.48 -13.02
N TYR A 587 25.05 -5.69 -14.35
CA TYR A 587 24.26 -6.79 -14.92
C TYR A 587 24.78 -8.17 -14.49
N ALA A 588 26.10 -8.32 -14.33
CA ALA A 588 26.71 -9.56 -13.84
C ALA A 588 26.25 -9.93 -12.42
N ASN A 589 25.80 -8.97 -11.59
CA ASN A 589 25.32 -9.23 -10.25
C ASN A 589 23.87 -9.77 -10.21
N LEU A 590 23.12 -9.68 -11.32
CA LEU A 590 21.78 -10.27 -11.40
C LEU A 590 21.88 -11.80 -11.50
N LEU A 591 20.83 -12.48 -11.04
CA LEU A 591 20.75 -13.95 -11.12
C LEU A 591 20.95 -14.43 -12.57
N GLY A 592 21.92 -15.32 -12.78
CA GLY A 592 22.36 -15.81 -14.09
C GLY A 592 23.22 -14.83 -14.89
N GLY A 593 23.48 -13.60 -14.41
CA GLY A 593 24.24 -12.56 -15.10
C GLY A 593 25.69 -12.90 -15.45
N PRO A 594 26.48 -13.56 -14.58
CA PRO A 594 27.89 -13.86 -14.85
C PRO A 594 28.15 -14.65 -16.15
N ALA A 595 27.15 -15.41 -16.61
CA ALA A 595 27.26 -16.19 -17.84
C ALA A 595 27.18 -15.34 -19.14
N TYR A 596 26.70 -14.12 -19.06
CA TYR A 596 26.36 -13.29 -20.24
C TYR A 596 27.14 -12.00 -20.33
N GLU A 597 27.73 -11.55 -19.24
CA GLU A 597 28.38 -10.24 -19.22
C GLU A 597 29.88 -10.34 -19.42
N PRO A 598 30.46 -9.48 -20.29
CA PRO A 598 31.91 -9.44 -20.47
C PRO A 598 32.60 -8.86 -19.26
N HIS A 599 33.82 -9.30 -18.99
CA HIS A 599 34.72 -8.62 -18.07
C HIS A 599 35.35 -7.43 -18.78
N GLU A 600 35.11 -6.23 -18.28
CA GLU A 600 35.63 -4.97 -18.83
C GLU A 600 36.60 -4.32 -17.84
N GLU A 601 37.72 -3.75 -18.36
CA GLU A 601 38.69 -3.00 -17.57
C GLU A 601 38.09 -1.71 -16.97
N ASN A 602 37.17 -1.06 -17.72
CA ASN A 602 36.46 0.14 -17.27
C ASN A 602 34.97 0.09 -17.71
N PRO A 603 34.11 -0.53 -16.93
CA PRO A 603 32.66 -0.62 -17.26
C PRO A 603 31.95 0.74 -17.38
N MET A 604 32.50 1.80 -16.75
CA MET A 604 31.94 3.15 -16.79
C MET A 604 31.84 3.73 -18.21
N ILE A 605 32.78 3.40 -19.07
CA ILE A 605 32.86 3.84 -20.47
C ILE A 605 32.71 2.66 -21.45
N GLY A 606 32.34 1.51 -20.96
CA GLY A 606 32.26 0.25 -21.69
C GLY A 606 30.89 -0.01 -22.33
N PHE A 607 30.42 -1.25 -22.23
CA PHE A 607 29.21 -1.78 -22.84
C PHE A 607 27.97 -1.39 -22.04
N ARG A 608 27.45 -0.18 -22.26
CA ARG A 608 26.29 0.40 -21.59
C ARG A 608 25.49 1.35 -22.51
N GLY A 609 24.22 1.62 -22.18
CA GLY A 609 23.35 2.56 -22.87
C GLY A 609 23.09 2.16 -24.32
N ALA A 610 23.04 3.16 -25.23
CA ALA A 610 22.65 2.99 -26.62
C ALA A 610 23.43 1.90 -27.37
N SER A 611 24.75 1.76 -27.14
CA SER A 611 25.55 0.71 -27.79
C SER A 611 25.11 -0.70 -27.41
N ARG A 612 24.63 -0.90 -26.20
CA ARG A 612 24.13 -2.20 -25.73
C ARG A 612 22.84 -2.59 -26.44
N TYR A 613 21.91 -1.65 -26.65
CA TYR A 613 20.63 -1.93 -27.31
C TYR A 613 20.80 -2.32 -28.80
N LEU A 614 21.78 -1.71 -29.44
CA LEU A 614 22.09 -1.96 -30.85
C LEU A 614 22.90 -3.24 -31.07
N GLU A 615 23.51 -3.79 -30.04
CA GLU A 615 24.30 -5.02 -30.16
C GLU A 615 23.38 -6.22 -30.37
N PRO A 616 23.54 -6.98 -31.50
CA PRO A 616 22.65 -8.08 -31.84
C PRO A 616 22.46 -9.12 -30.73
N THR A 617 23.47 -9.32 -29.89
CA THR A 617 23.42 -10.29 -28.79
C THR A 617 22.57 -9.81 -27.63
N PHE A 618 22.24 -8.51 -27.52
CA PHE A 618 21.41 -7.96 -26.46
C PHE A 618 20.03 -7.49 -26.96
N ARG A 619 19.79 -7.54 -28.26
CA ARG A 619 18.57 -7.05 -28.93
C ARG A 619 17.29 -7.57 -28.27
N ASP A 620 17.19 -8.89 -28.04
CA ASP A 620 16.01 -9.53 -27.46
C ASP A 620 15.71 -9.03 -26.04
N CYS A 621 16.72 -8.61 -25.28
CA CYS A 621 16.56 -8.03 -23.95
C CYS A 621 15.98 -6.61 -24.01
N PHE A 622 16.44 -5.82 -24.95
CA PHE A 622 15.92 -4.46 -25.17
C PHE A 622 14.48 -4.50 -25.71
N ASP A 623 14.15 -5.49 -26.54
CA ASP A 623 12.78 -5.69 -27.01
C ASP A 623 11.79 -5.93 -25.85
N LEU A 624 12.22 -6.63 -24.78
CA LEU A 624 11.39 -6.79 -23.55
C LEU A 624 11.11 -5.44 -22.85
N GLU A 625 12.11 -4.56 -22.77
CA GLU A 625 11.92 -3.21 -22.20
C GLU A 625 10.94 -2.39 -23.04
N CYS A 626 11.11 -2.43 -24.36
CA CYS A 626 10.22 -1.74 -25.29
C CYS A 626 8.78 -2.25 -25.21
N GLU A 627 8.58 -3.57 -25.11
CA GLU A 627 7.25 -4.16 -24.97
C GLU A 627 6.57 -3.73 -23.66
N ALA A 628 7.30 -3.71 -22.54
CA ALA A 628 6.78 -3.23 -21.26
C ALA A 628 6.35 -1.75 -21.34
N LEU A 629 7.18 -0.90 -21.94
CA LEU A 629 6.88 0.53 -22.08
C LEU A 629 5.76 0.81 -23.09
N SER A 630 5.67 0.03 -24.17
CA SER A 630 4.55 0.07 -25.11
C SER A 630 3.25 -0.33 -24.43
N PHE A 631 3.25 -1.37 -23.62
CA PHE A 631 2.10 -1.79 -22.81
C PHE A 631 1.62 -0.67 -21.90
N VAL A 632 2.52 -0.04 -21.14
CA VAL A 632 2.18 1.07 -20.23
C VAL A 632 1.56 2.25 -21.00
N ARG A 633 2.18 2.65 -22.10
CA ARG A 633 1.71 3.82 -22.83
C ARG A 633 0.45 3.55 -23.66
N ASN A 634 0.46 2.47 -24.43
CA ASN A 634 -0.55 2.24 -25.48
C ASN A 634 -1.74 1.43 -24.96
N GLU A 635 -1.49 0.39 -24.16
CA GLU A 635 -2.56 -0.47 -23.63
C GLU A 635 -3.16 0.13 -22.35
N MET A 636 -2.35 0.45 -21.34
CA MET A 636 -2.84 1.07 -20.09
C MET A 636 -3.25 2.54 -20.29
N GLY A 637 -2.72 3.22 -21.34
CA GLY A 637 -3.06 4.60 -21.65
C GLY A 637 -2.33 5.66 -20.84
N LEU A 638 -1.24 5.33 -20.18
CA LEU A 638 -0.41 6.26 -19.39
C LEU A 638 0.56 7.02 -20.32
N THR A 639 0.00 7.90 -21.16
CA THR A 639 0.73 8.63 -22.20
C THR A 639 1.63 9.76 -21.68
N ASN A 640 1.56 10.07 -20.37
CA ASN A 640 2.48 10.99 -19.69
C ASN A 640 3.92 10.43 -19.54
N VAL A 641 4.14 9.15 -19.82
CA VAL A 641 5.48 8.55 -19.91
C VAL A 641 6.19 9.06 -21.13
N LYS A 642 7.40 9.62 -20.96
CA LYS A 642 8.38 9.97 -22.01
C LYS A 642 9.57 9.03 -21.89
N LEU A 643 10.27 8.75 -22.98
CA LEU A 643 11.46 7.90 -22.98
C LEU A 643 12.72 8.73 -22.95
N MET A 644 13.74 8.25 -22.25
CA MET A 644 15.07 8.85 -22.23
C MET A 644 16.12 7.80 -22.59
N ILE A 645 16.96 8.11 -23.58
CA ILE A 645 18.04 7.23 -24.04
C ILE A 645 19.35 7.65 -23.39
N PRO A 646 19.97 6.76 -22.57
CA PRO A 646 21.23 7.04 -21.93
C PRO A 646 22.42 6.74 -22.82
N PHE A 647 23.53 7.41 -22.57
CA PHE A 647 24.88 7.13 -23.05
C PHE A 647 25.00 6.96 -24.59
N VAL A 648 24.40 7.91 -25.31
CA VAL A 648 24.46 7.96 -26.77
C VAL A 648 25.77 8.63 -27.20
N ARG A 649 26.70 7.87 -27.76
CA ARG A 649 28.05 8.35 -28.09
C ARG A 649 28.16 9.06 -29.44
N THR A 650 27.43 8.55 -30.44
CA THR A 650 27.55 8.95 -31.84
C THR A 650 26.20 9.21 -32.49
N LEU A 651 26.18 9.95 -33.61
CA LEU A 651 24.96 10.18 -34.37
C LEU A 651 24.41 8.88 -34.99
N ASP A 652 25.28 7.92 -35.29
CA ASP A 652 24.85 6.60 -35.77
C ASP A 652 24.13 5.80 -34.72
N GLU A 653 24.63 5.82 -33.45
CA GLU A 653 23.88 5.26 -32.32
C GLU A 653 22.53 5.95 -32.12
N ALA A 654 22.49 7.29 -32.20
CA ALA A 654 21.25 8.06 -32.08
C ALA A 654 20.22 7.61 -33.12
N ARG A 655 20.61 7.54 -34.40
CA ARG A 655 19.75 7.08 -35.48
C ARG A 655 19.27 5.65 -35.24
N GLY A 656 20.21 4.73 -34.94
CA GLY A 656 19.91 3.32 -34.78
C GLY A 656 18.94 3.06 -33.63
N VAL A 657 19.08 3.75 -32.49
CA VAL A 657 18.15 3.58 -31.35
C VAL A 657 16.76 4.13 -31.69
N ILE A 658 16.63 5.25 -32.37
CA ILE A 658 15.31 5.78 -32.78
C ILE A 658 14.63 4.84 -33.79
N GLU A 659 15.39 4.24 -34.71
CA GLU A 659 14.87 3.23 -35.63
C GLU A 659 14.41 1.98 -34.86
N LEU A 660 15.23 1.51 -33.92
CA LEU A 660 14.95 0.35 -33.07
C LEU A 660 13.70 0.53 -32.20
N LEU A 661 13.52 1.69 -31.59
CA LEU A 661 12.27 2.03 -30.86
C LEU A 661 11.05 1.99 -31.79
N ALA A 662 11.17 2.54 -33.01
CA ALA A 662 10.08 2.56 -33.96
C ALA A 662 9.69 1.14 -34.45
N GLU A 663 10.66 0.22 -34.60
CA GLU A 663 10.45 -1.20 -34.89
C GLU A 663 9.67 -1.90 -33.80
N ASN A 664 9.88 -1.51 -32.55
CA ASN A 664 9.20 -2.02 -31.35
C ASN A 664 7.88 -1.26 -31.03
N GLY A 665 7.32 -0.47 -31.96
CA GLY A 665 6.05 0.23 -31.76
C GLY A 665 6.13 1.51 -30.93
N LEU A 666 7.33 1.96 -30.55
CA LEU A 666 7.57 3.19 -29.79
C LEU A 666 8.08 4.30 -30.73
N ARG A 667 7.24 4.67 -31.71
CA ARG A 667 7.60 5.67 -32.70
C ARG A 667 7.50 7.09 -32.12
N ARG A 668 8.59 7.86 -32.24
CA ARG A 668 8.63 9.27 -31.81
C ARG A 668 7.51 10.08 -32.47
N GLY A 669 6.79 10.87 -31.69
CA GLY A 669 5.64 11.70 -32.09
C GLY A 669 4.32 10.96 -32.20
N GLU A 670 4.30 9.62 -32.22
CA GLU A 670 3.07 8.82 -32.25
C GLU A 670 2.46 8.75 -30.84
N ASN A 671 1.16 8.97 -30.71
CA ASN A 671 0.46 9.10 -29.41
C ASN A 671 1.14 10.10 -28.45
N GLY A 672 1.77 11.18 -28.99
CA GLY A 672 2.47 12.17 -28.19
C GLY A 672 3.77 11.67 -27.54
N LEU A 673 4.35 10.56 -28.01
CA LEU A 673 5.62 10.07 -27.50
C LEU A 673 6.77 11.03 -27.81
N GLU A 674 7.38 11.59 -26.78
CA GLU A 674 8.64 12.31 -26.86
C GLU A 674 9.79 11.38 -26.44
N VAL A 675 10.88 11.44 -27.20
CA VAL A 675 12.12 10.71 -26.91
C VAL A 675 13.23 11.72 -26.60
N ILE A 676 13.66 11.71 -25.36
CA ILE A 676 14.69 12.60 -24.83
C ILE A 676 16.05 11.89 -24.85
N MET A 677 17.14 12.61 -25.10
CA MET A 677 18.49 12.08 -24.96
C MET A 677 19.08 12.51 -23.61
N MET A 678 19.71 11.58 -22.90
CA MET A 678 20.55 11.96 -21.77
C MET A 678 21.86 12.59 -22.31
N CYS A 679 22.03 13.89 -22.07
CA CYS A 679 23.20 14.64 -22.47
C CYS A 679 24.25 14.55 -21.36
N GLU A 680 25.13 13.56 -21.46
CA GLU A 680 26.06 13.18 -20.38
C GLU A 680 27.48 12.86 -20.88
N ILE A 681 27.73 12.99 -22.18
CA ILE A 681 29.02 12.76 -22.80
C ILE A 681 29.42 14.08 -23.46
N PRO A 682 30.70 14.52 -23.41
CA PRO A 682 31.16 15.77 -24.04
C PRO A 682 30.80 15.89 -25.53
N SER A 683 30.78 14.78 -26.28
CA SER A 683 30.33 14.75 -27.68
C SER A 683 28.87 15.22 -27.87
N ASN A 684 28.02 14.98 -26.87
CA ASN A 684 26.64 15.42 -26.94
C ASN A 684 26.48 16.93 -26.92
N ALA A 685 27.29 17.62 -26.12
CA ALA A 685 27.31 19.07 -26.07
C ALA A 685 27.97 19.69 -27.32
N LEU A 686 29.03 19.05 -27.84
CA LEU A 686 29.75 19.51 -29.01
C LEU A 686 28.92 19.40 -30.30
N LEU A 687 28.15 18.34 -30.47
CA LEU A 687 27.29 18.04 -31.61
C LEU A 687 25.78 18.17 -31.23
N ALA A 688 25.48 19.10 -30.33
CA ALA A 688 24.13 19.22 -29.78
C ALA A 688 23.04 19.48 -30.84
N HIS A 689 23.32 20.30 -31.84
CA HIS A 689 22.38 20.58 -32.92
C HIS A 689 22.07 19.35 -33.78
N GLU A 690 23.06 18.52 -34.05
CA GLU A 690 22.94 17.31 -34.86
C GLU A 690 22.18 16.21 -34.09
N PHE A 691 22.46 16.02 -32.81
CA PHE A 691 21.72 15.08 -31.95
C PHE A 691 20.23 15.48 -31.82
N LEU A 692 19.93 16.78 -31.80
CA LEU A 692 18.55 17.28 -31.77
C LEU A 692 17.73 16.99 -33.03
N ASP A 693 18.32 16.54 -34.11
CA ASP A 693 17.54 16.02 -35.26
C ASP A 693 16.84 14.70 -34.93
N TYR A 694 17.39 13.91 -34.04
CA TYR A 694 16.89 12.59 -33.63
C TYR A 694 16.02 12.64 -32.36
N PHE A 695 16.26 13.59 -31.45
CA PHE A 695 15.61 13.68 -30.16
C PHE A 695 14.72 14.92 -30.00
N ASP A 696 13.73 14.86 -29.10
CA ASP A 696 12.80 15.96 -28.79
C ASP A 696 13.35 16.93 -27.76
N GLY A 697 14.48 16.60 -27.16
CA GLY A 697 15.19 17.43 -26.19
C GLY A 697 16.27 16.67 -25.47
N PHE A 698 16.87 17.35 -24.50
CA PHE A 698 17.92 16.80 -23.67
C PHE A 698 17.51 16.78 -22.17
N SER A 699 17.96 15.76 -21.45
CA SER A 699 18.08 15.76 -20.00
C SER A 699 19.56 15.64 -19.65
N ILE A 700 20.11 16.63 -18.99
CA ILE A 700 21.54 16.69 -18.69
C ILE A 700 21.84 15.72 -17.55
N GLY A 701 22.75 14.74 -17.82
CA GLY A 701 23.36 13.86 -16.83
C GLY A 701 24.68 14.44 -16.34
N SER A 702 24.62 15.39 -15.40
CA SER A 702 25.82 16.15 -14.97
C SER A 702 26.89 15.28 -14.32
N ASN A 703 26.53 14.16 -13.69
CA ASN A 703 27.49 13.25 -13.06
C ASN A 703 28.47 12.64 -14.09
N ASP A 704 27.91 11.97 -15.12
CA ASP A 704 28.75 11.35 -16.17
C ASP A 704 29.43 12.44 -17.03
N MET A 705 28.78 13.58 -17.29
CA MET A 705 29.37 14.71 -17.98
C MET A 705 30.61 15.23 -17.23
N THR A 706 30.54 15.40 -15.92
CA THR A 706 31.65 15.86 -15.07
C THR A 706 32.80 14.86 -15.10
N GLN A 707 32.47 13.59 -14.88
CA GLN A 707 33.46 12.50 -14.91
C GLN A 707 34.24 12.46 -16.23
N LEU A 708 33.52 12.57 -17.36
CA LEU A 708 34.13 12.46 -18.69
C LEU A 708 34.82 13.76 -19.14
N ALA A 709 34.31 14.93 -18.73
CA ALA A 709 34.91 16.22 -19.04
C ALA A 709 36.22 16.41 -18.30
N LEU A 710 36.32 15.99 -17.02
CA LEU A 710 37.50 16.14 -16.19
C LEU A 710 38.42 14.90 -16.24
N GLY A 711 37.98 13.80 -16.84
CA GLY A 711 38.71 12.53 -16.85
C GLY A 711 38.91 11.93 -15.47
N LEU A 712 37.92 12.07 -14.60
CA LEU A 712 37.95 11.59 -13.21
C LEU A 712 37.01 10.41 -13.04
N ASP A 713 37.43 9.44 -12.24
CA ASP A 713 36.55 8.41 -11.74
C ASP A 713 35.97 8.87 -10.39
N ARG A 714 34.65 9.12 -10.33
CA ARG A 714 33.95 9.59 -9.12
C ARG A 714 33.96 8.58 -7.98
N ASP A 715 34.12 7.29 -8.31
CA ASP A 715 34.10 6.20 -7.34
C ASP A 715 35.51 5.91 -6.79
N SER A 716 36.54 6.59 -7.33
CA SER A 716 37.93 6.44 -6.89
C SER A 716 38.21 7.20 -5.60
N ALA A 717 38.57 6.50 -4.54
CA ALA A 717 38.95 7.12 -3.27
C ALA A 717 40.10 8.15 -3.35
N ILE A 718 40.91 8.12 -4.44
CA ILE A 718 42.07 8.99 -4.60
C ILE A 718 41.76 10.29 -5.34
N VAL A 719 40.97 10.21 -6.41
CA VAL A 719 40.72 11.36 -7.30
C VAL A 719 39.33 11.96 -7.20
N SER A 720 38.38 11.29 -6.50
CA SER A 720 37.01 11.77 -6.34
C SER A 720 36.91 13.17 -5.70
N GLY A 721 37.89 13.59 -4.90
CA GLY A 721 37.93 14.94 -4.34
C GLY A 721 38.02 16.07 -5.37
N GLY A 722 38.38 15.77 -6.64
CA GLY A 722 38.36 16.71 -7.75
C GLY A 722 37.03 16.75 -8.54
N PHE A 723 36.06 15.94 -8.15
CA PHE A 723 34.74 15.89 -8.80
C PHE A 723 33.88 17.07 -8.32
N ASP A 724 33.59 18.01 -9.20
CA ASP A 724 32.68 19.13 -8.95
C ASP A 724 31.89 19.46 -10.22
N GLU A 725 30.57 19.30 -10.19
CA GLU A 725 29.70 19.60 -11.31
C GLU A 725 29.65 21.09 -11.65
N ARG A 726 30.15 21.95 -10.78
CA ARG A 726 30.26 23.41 -10.95
C ARG A 726 31.58 23.84 -11.62
N ASP A 727 32.46 22.90 -11.96
CA ASP A 727 33.70 23.23 -12.67
C ASP A 727 33.44 24.06 -13.94
N PRO A 728 34.26 25.07 -14.25
CA PRO A 728 34.08 25.92 -15.41
C PRO A 728 34.03 25.16 -16.76
N ALA A 729 34.77 24.05 -16.90
CA ALA A 729 34.75 23.24 -18.10
C ALA A 729 33.39 22.49 -18.24
N VAL A 730 32.89 21.97 -17.14
CA VAL A 730 31.58 21.31 -17.10
C VAL A 730 30.47 22.32 -17.42
N LYS A 731 30.42 23.46 -16.71
CA LYS A 731 29.46 24.53 -16.96
C LYS A 731 29.46 25.00 -18.41
N LYS A 732 30.60 25.04 -19.06
CA LYS A 732 30.70 25.41 -20.46
C LYS A 732 30.01 24.38 -21.38
N LEU A 733 30.21 23.11 -21.14
CA LEU A 733 29.53 22.03 -21.89
C LEU A 733 28.00 22.07 -21.66
N LEU A 734 27.56 22.22 -20.42
CA LEU A 734 26.15 22.34 -20.09
C LEU A 734 25.50 23.56 -20.76
N GLY A 735 26.14 24.73 -20.71
CA GLY A 735 25.68 25.94 -21.39
C GLY A 735 25.57 25.77 -22.93
N MET A 736 26.49 25.03 -23.57
CA MET A 736 26.38 24.69 -25.00
C MET A 736 25.14 23.83 -25.29
N ALA A 737 24.86 22.81 -24.48
CA ALA A 737 23.69 21.94 -24.65
C ALA A 737 22.39 22.72 -24.42
N ILE A 738 22.30 23.54 -23.36
CA ILE A 738 21.12 24.37 -23.07
C ILE A 738 20.85 25.33 -24.23
N LYS A 739 21.88 26.04 -24.67
CA LYS A 739 21.76 27.00 -25.78
C LYS A 739 21.27 26.33 -27.07
N ALA A 740 21.82 25.19 -27.45
CA ALA A 740 21.41 24.47 -28.67
C ALA A 740 19.93 24.03 -28.60
N CYS A 741 19.45 23.54 -27.47
CA CYS A 741 18.04 23.21 -27.27
C CYS A 741 17.15 24.44 -27.42
N LYS A 742 17.51 25.55 -26.80
CA LYS A 742 16.75 26.82 -26.87
C LYS A 742 16.70 27.37 -28.30
N GLU A 743 17.81 27.34 -29.02
CA GLU A 743 17.87 27.76 -30.45
C GLU A 743 17.01 26.87 -31.38
N ARG A 744 16.82 25.60 -30.99
CA ARG A 744 15.98 24.64 -31.74
C ARG A 744 14.53 24.61 -31.21
N GLY A 745 14.18 25.35 -30.14
CA GLY A 745 12.87 25.31 -29.52
C GLY A 745 12.53 23.95 -28.92
N LYS A 746 13.54 23.22 -28.44
CA LYS A 746 13.40 21.90 -27.85
C LYS A 746 13.64 21.91 -26.33
N TYR A 747 13.06 20.92 -25.63
CA TYR A 747 13.16 20.79 -24.21
C TYR A 747 14.61 20.57 -23.73
N VAL A 748 14.96 21.19 -22.61
CA VAL A 748 16.19 20.91 -21.88
C VAL A 748 15.95 20.91 -20.36
N GLY A 749 16.25 19.78 -19.73
CA GLY A 749 16.24 19.62 -18.27
C GLY A 749 17.57 19.08 -17.75
N ILE A 750 17.70 19.02 -16.43
CA ILE A 750 18.81 18.37 -15.76
C ILE A 750 18.29 17.35 -14.75
N CYS A 751 18.94 16.19 -14.66
CA CYS A 751 18.58 15.12 -13.73
C CYS A 751 19.77 14.57 -12.91
N GLY A 752 20.93 15.23 -13.04
CA GLY A 752 22.09 14.92 -12.18
C GLY A 752 21.90 15.37 -10.73
N GLN A 753 22.87 15.03 -9.89
CA GLN A 753 22.84 15.30 -8.45
C GLN A 753 23.07 16.78 -8.11
N GLY A 754 23.82 17.48 -8.96
CA GLY A 754 24.32 18.83 -8.69
C GLY A 754 23.30 19.85 -8.19
N PRO A 755 22.09 19.96 -8.80
CA PRO A 755 21.06 20.91 -8.31
C PRO A 755 20.50 20.56 -6.93
N SER A 756 20.53 19.28 -6.53
CA SER A 756 20.11 18.85 -5.19
C SER A 756 21.17 19.15 -4.14
N ASP A 757 22.44 19.00 -4.50
CA ASP A 757 23.58 19.17 -3.58
C ASP A 757 24.02 20.64 -3.47
N HIS A 758 23.83 21.42 -4.55
CA HIS A 758 24.34 22.79 -4.69
C HIS A 758 23.27 23.75 -5.21
N ALA A 759 22.68 24.50 -4.32
CA ALA A 759 21.62 25.43 -4.68
C ALA A 759 22.08 26.59 -5.60
N ASP A 760 23.35 27.04 -5.50
CA ASP A 760 23.96 28.01 -6.41
C ASP A 760 24.08 27.48 -7.85
N PHE A 761 24.25 26.17 -7.99
CA PHE A 761 24.24 25.52 -9.30
C PHE A 761 22.84 25.49 -9.92
N ALA A 762 21.80 25.23 -9.11
CA ALA A 762 20.41 25.33 -9.58
C ALA A 762 20.06 26.76 -10.06
N GLU A 763 20.47 27.78 -9.30
CA GLU A 763 20.27 29.20 -9.69
C GLU A 763 21.01 29.54 -11.00
N TRP A 764 22.23 29.06 -11.18
CA TRP A 764 23.01 29.26 -12.42
C TRP A 764 22.29 28.62 -13.62
N LEU A 765 21.77 27.39 -13.49
CA LEU A 765 21.02 26.69 -14.54
C LEU A 765 19.76 27.46 -14.97
N VAL A 766 19.05 28.04 -14.01
CA VAL A 766 17.90 28.91 -14.28
C VAL A 766 18.34 30.14 -15.07
N GLY A 767 19.48 30.73 -14.72
CA GLY A 767 20.07 31.86 -15.44
C GLY A 767 20.48 31.54 -16.89
N GLU A 768 20.90 30.31 -17.17
CA GLU A 768 21.18 29.81 -18.54
C GLU A 768 19.90 29.50 -19.33
N GLY A 769 18.72 29.51 -18.69
CA GLY A 769 17.42 29.30 -19.33
C GLY A 769 16.98 27.85 -19.44
N ILE A 770 17.38 26.97 -18.52
CA ILE A 770 16.92 25.59 -18.47
C ILE A 770 15.39 25.50 -18.26
N ASP A 771 14.72 24.49 -18.80
CA ASP A 771 13.25 24.34 -18.69
C ASP A 771 12.84 23.61 -17.41
N SER A 772 13.68 22.69 -16.91
CA SER A 772 13.40 21.95 -15.68
C SER A 772 14.66 21.60 -14.90
N VAL A 773 14.50 21.52 -13.57
CA VAL A 773 15.49 20.92 -12.66
C VAL A 773 14.85 19.74 -11.96
N SER A 774 15.49 18.56 -12.03
CA SER A 774 15.00 17.37 -11.36
C SER A 774 15.82 17.12 -10.09
N LEU A 775 15.13 17.00 -8.98
CA LEU A 775 15.69 16.98 -7.64
C LEU A 775 15.39 15.66 -6.93
N ASN A 776 16.24 15.32 -5.97
CA ASN A 776 15.88 14.26 -5.04
C ASN A 776 14.70 14.70 -4.18
N PRO A 777 13.75 13.80 -3.83
CA PRO A 777 12.54 14.17 -3.09
C PRO A 777 12.79 14.96 -1.80
N ASP A 778 13.91 14.73 -1.14
CA ASP A 778 14.31 15.39 0.11
C ASP A 778 14.76 16.85 -0.06
N THR A 779 15.11 17.27 -1.25
CA THR A 779 15.59 18.62 -1.52
C THR A 779 14.59 19.47 -2.30
N VAL A 780 13.46 18.90 -2.71
CA VAL A 780 12.46 19.55 -3.57
C VAL A 780 11.95 20.85 -2.96
N VAL A 781 11.47 20.80 -1.72
CA VAL A 781 10.81 21.95 -1.09
C VAL A 781 11.78 23.09 -0.85
N ASP A 782 12.94 22.78 -0.29
CA ASP A 782 13.97 23.79 0.03
C ASP A 782 14.51 24.48 -1.24
N THR A 783 14.80 23.69 -2.26
CA THR A 783 15.29 24.21 -3.55
C THR A 783 14.19 25.00 -4.27
N TRP A 784 12.93 24.54 -4.23
CA TRP A 784 11.79 25.27 -4.78
C TRP A 784 11.64 26.64 -4.14
N LEU A 785 11.59 26.72 -2.80
CA LEU A 785 11.46 27.98 -2.06
C LEU A 785 12.61 28.94 -2.36
N ARG A 786 13.83 28.42 -2.47
CA ARG A 786 15.00 29.22 -2.80
C ARG A 786 14.94 29.78 -4.22
N LEU A 787 14.60 28.96 -5.21
CA LEU A 787 14.45 29.41 -6.59
C LEU A 787 13.32 30.46 -6.74
N ALA A 788 12.20 30.28 -6.04
CA ALA A 788 11.10 31.24 -6.04
C ALA A 788 11.48 32.55 -5.32
N GLY A 789 12.24 32.49 -4.22
CA GLY A 789 12.71 33.65 -3.50
C GLY A 789 13.77 34.47 -4.26
N GLY A 790 14.63 33.83 -5.03
CA GLY A 790 15.64 34.48 -5.89
C GLY A 790 15.03 35.29 -7.03
N ALA A 791 13.83 34.91 -7.53
CA ALA A 791 13.11 35.65 -8.56
C ALA A 791 12.56 37.02 -8.05
N THR A 792 12.40 37.17 -6.71
CA THR A 792 11.93 38.43 -6.08
C THR A 792 13.06 39.31 -5.56
N GLY A 793 14.32 38.86 -5.52
CA GLY A 793 15.47 39.47 -4.91
C GLY A 793 16.30 40.41 -5.80
N GLY A 794 15.70 41.01 -6.86
CA GLY A 794 16.30 42.07 -7.67
C GLY A 794 16.30 43.50 -7.03
N ALA A 795 15.99 43.65 -5.74
CA ALA A 795 16.16 44.92 -5.02
C ALA A 795 16.22 44.67 -3.50
N THR A 796 17.30 45.18 -2.92
CA THR A 796 17.65 45.31 -1.50
C THR A 796 18.37 44.12 -0.85
N GLY A 797 19.71 44.28 -0.75
CA GLY A 797 20.53 43.54 0.20
C GLY A 797 20.27 44.03 1.62
N GLU A 798 20.06 43.04 2.53
CA GLU A 798 20.58 43.13 3.90
C GLU A 798 20.48 41.72 4.51
N ALA A 799 21.61 41.27 5.00
CA ALA A 799 21.76 39.97 5.61
C ALA A 799 21.00 39.88 6.93
N ALA A 800 20.08 38.95 7.05
CA ALA A 800 19.60 38.50 8.35
C ALA A 800 20.16 37.09 8.61
N ALA A 801 21.26 37.07 9.36
CA ALA A 801 21.75 35.86 10.03
C ALA A 801 20.75 35.51 11.14
N GLY A 802 19.93 34.52 10.90
CA GLY A 802 19.00 33.91 11.86
C GLY A 802 19.50 32.54 12.26
N GLY A 803 19.92 32.45 13.53
CA GLY A 803 20.60 31.31 14.10
C GLY A 803 19.77 30.02 14.08
N ALA A 804 20.48 28.92 13.87
CA ALA A 804 20.04 27.58 14.17
C ALA A 804 19.73 27.48 15.67
N VAL A 805 18.49 27.33 16.01
CA VAL A 805 18.09 26.91 17.35
C VAL A 805 17.94 25.39 17.32
N GLY A 806 19.01 24.72 17.69
CA GLY A 806 18.97 23.33 18.08
C GLY A 806 18.15 23.20 19.37
N GLY A 807 16.91 22.83 19.26
CA GLY A 807 16.06 22.48 20.37
C GLY A 807 16.09 20.98 20.56
N THR A 808 16.95 20.48 21.45
CA THR A 808 16.73 19.19 22.10
C THR A 808 15.46 19.29 22.93
N VAL A 809 14.44 18.53 22.51
CA VAL A 809 13.22 18.35 23.32
C VAL A 809 13.51 17.26 24.35
N PRO A 810 13.50 17.58 25.67
CA PRO A 810 13.54 16.54 26.69
C PRO A 810 12.20 15.78 26.69
N ALA A 811 12.27 14.48 26.94
CA ALA A 811 11.11 13.64 27.18
C ALA A 811 10.25 14.27 28.29
N ALA A 812 9.10 14.82 27.91
CA ALA A 812 8.11 15.31 28.84
C ALA A 812 7.16 14.16 29.17
N ALA A 813 7.18 13.77 30.46
CA ALA A 813 6.14 12.97 31.07
C ALA A 813 4.78 13.65 30.85
N ALA A 814 3.82 12.88 30.37
CA ALA A 814 2.44 13.28 30.29
C ALA A 814 1.87 13.43 31.71
N GLU A 815 1.55 14.63 32.11
CA GLU A 815 0.55 14.87 33.16
C GLU A 815 -0.82 15.05 32.50
N VAL A 816 -1.75 14.33 33.08
CA VAL A 816 -3.16 14.21 32.78
C VAL A 816 -3.90 15.53 32.94
N VAL A 817 -4.72 15.92 32.00
CA VAL A 817 -6.13 16.32 32.24
C VAL A 817 -6.98 15.79 31.09
#